data_08b1d043ff8148c1d1093cf04ecaf8d6
#
_entry.id   08b1d043ff8148c1d1093cf04ecaf8d6
#
_cell.length_a   1.000
_cell.length_b   1.000
_cell.length_c   1.000
_cell.angle_alpha   90.00
_cell.angle_beta   90.00
_cell.angle_gamma   90.00
#
_symmetry.space_group_name_H-M   'P 1'
#
loop_
_entity.id
_entity.type
_entity.pdbx_description
1 polymer ?
#
loop_
_entity_poly.entity_id
_entity_poly.type
_entity_poly.pdbx_seq_one_letter_code
_entity_poly.pdbx_strand_id
1 'polypeptide(L)'
;MSSFGYDLLGFGSSANTAIATPSDDDFNRVSFLSHFEGANNGVNNAFDDGSSSNHTITAAGNATQGSFGPFARDAGNWSVNYTATDSPFTKVLSDGTNLGAGTGAYTVEAWINWSEWAGTNQRIWLMGRAGADFIVLGKQADENRLFTKGDTIDYDFTPNLGQWYHIAVVRASTGTNGLSLYIDGTRVAQGQDTSTVDAEDFFVSGLDWATGYNLRGKASNFRYTKSAVYSGASFTVPDGPLTAITNTEILMCQDNRFVDNSIRARAISIGGSPSVSSFGPFLTTSVYDAAVNGASGLIFNAQSDSIALPLNGDFALSGDFCVETWLYGSGGDRSLYVSRDSSYFALNISITAAQFNIYLNAGSPTWTPSHTVKANAWHHLALTRSGNTLKLFQDGVSLGTYTFSNTLGYSSPSEHRIGGGASGALSTHGSFRIVKGSPVYTSNFTPPTAPLTAITNTELLLNMADGQAIDSAAQHNLTLADDVKLSTAKAKFGDTSMLFDGSGKAYIEGSNIVNFGSGDFTVEFFMNSTTGGGEEVLLDARNSNDGSGPMFTLETDTSDKIVYRVNAGNRIISGSAISTDTWYHIAVCRSGTSTKLFIDGTQSGSTYSDSTVYTQPNDRFILGGYYNNATYDFDGYIDELRISKMARYTNNFTPPSAPFADKGQ
;
A
#
# COMPACT_ATOMS: atom_id res chain seq x y z
N MET A 1 -76.17 -1.35 2.25
CA MET A 1 -75.13 -1.68 1.26
C MET A 1 -73.82 -1.75 1.99
N SER A 2 -73.35 -2.94 2.22
CA SER A 2 -72.14 -3.25 3.02
C SER A 2 -70.94 -3.13 2.16
N SER A 3 -69.95 -2.33 2.56
CA SER A 3 -68.61 -2.30 1.97
C SER A 3 -67.72 -3.35 2.64
N PHE A 4 -67.23 -4.28 1.88
CA PHE A 4 -66.22 -5.21 2.33
C PHE A 4 -64.85 -4.48 2.43
N GLY A 5 -64.34 -4.37 3.65
CA GLY A 5 -62.97 -3.98 3.88
C GLY A 5 -62.05 -5.18 3.67
N TYR A 6 -61.05 -5.05 2.79
CA TYR A 6 -59.93 -5.98 2.73
C TYR A 6 -58.90 -5.57 3.82
N ASP A 7 -58.76 -6.40 4.83
CA ASP A 7 -57.63 -6.33 5.73
C ASP A 7 -56.37 -6.70 4.95
N LEU A 8 -55.56 -5.68 4.65
CA LEU A 8 -54.18 -5.89 4.19
C LEU A 8 -53.42 -6.44 5.40
N LEU A 9 -53.04 -7.70 5.35
CA LEU A 9 -52.02 -8.27 6.22
C LEU A 9 -50.76 -7.43 6.05
N GLY A 10 -50.47 -6.56 7.01
CA GLY A 10 -49.25 -5.82 7.08
C GLY A 10 -48.07 -6.79 7.27
N PHE A 11 -47.34 -7.03 6.23
CA PHE A 11 -45.97 -7.46 6.41
C PHE A 11 -45.25 -6.30 7.08
N GLY A 12 -45.05 -6.44 8.37
CA GLY A 12 -44.18 -5.54 9.11
C GLY A 12 -42.83 -5.55 8.43
N SER A 13 -42.44 -4.41 7.88
CA SER A 13 -41.07 -4.16 7.60
C SER A 13 -40.36 -4.31 8.95
N SER A 14 -39.68 -5.43 9.16
CA SER A 14 -38.63 -5.47 10.16
C SER A 14 -37.72 -4.29 9.76
N ALA A 15 -37.71 -3.26 10.60
CA ALA A 15 -36.68 -2.28 10.54
C ALA A 15 -35.36 -3.08 10.53
N ASN A 16 -34.70 -3.09 9.42
CA ASN A 16 -33.32 -3.57 9.32
C ASN A 16 -32.56 -2.63 10.26
N THR A 17 -32.46 -3.00 11.53
CA THR A 17 -31.47 -2.39 12.41
C THR A 17 -30.17 -2.73 11.71
N ALA A 18 -29.62 -1.74 11.03
CA ALA A 18 -28.29 -1.85 10.48
C ALA A 18 -27.43 -2.40 11.61
N ILE A 19 -26.99 -3.64 11.48
CA ILE A 19 -26.02 -4.22 12.40
C ILE A 19 -24.85 -3.27 12.29
N ALA A 20 -24.54 -2.58 13.39
CA ALA A 20 -23.40 -1.66 13.40
C ALA A 20 -22.21 -2.47 12.93
N THR A 21 -21.60 -2.06 11.83
CA THR A 21 -20.39 -2.72 11.31
C THR A 21 -19.39 -2.75 12.45
N PRO A 22 -18.85 -3.92 12.80
CA PRO A 22 -17.87 -4.00 13.88
C PRO A 22 -16.72 -3.02 13.62
N SER A 23 -16.16 -2.45 14.67
CA SER A 23 -15.02 -1.53 14.60
C SER A 23 -13.87 -2.06 15.43
N ASP A 24 -12.64 -1.75 15.03
CA ASP A 24 -11.39 -2.17 15.66
C ASP A 24 -10.57 -0.92 15.99
N ASP A 25 -10.42 -0.59 17.27
CA ASP A 25 -9.67 0.59 17.73
C ASP A 25 -8.20 0.55 17.32
N ASP A 26 -7.68 -0.63 17.04
CA ASP A 26 -6.30 -0.86 16.58
C ASP A 26 -6.22 -1.18 15.07
N PHE A 27 -7.23 -0.79 14.27
CA PHE A 27 -7.23 -1.07 12.82
C PHE A 27 -6.00 -0.49 12.10
N ASN A 28 -5.46 0.61 12.58
CA ASN A 28 -4.20 1.21 12.08
C ASN A 28 -2.93 0.36 12.35
N ARG A 29 -3.06 -0.78 13.03
CA ARG A 29 -2.02 -1.78 13.23
C ARG A 29 -2.25 -3.06 12.42
N VAL A 30 -3.36 -3.15 11.71
CA VAL A 30 -3.65 -4.26 10.79
C VAL A 30 -2.80 -4.06 9.54
N SER A 31 -1.92 -4.99 9.24
CA SER A 31 -1.10 -4.95 8.03
C SER A 31 -1.71 -5.70 6.85
N PHE A 32 -2.65 -6.59 7.12
CA PHE A 32 -3.43 -7.30 6.11
C PHE A 32 -4.75 -7.77 6.71
N LEU A 33 -5.83 -7.66 5.96
CA LEU A 33 -7.14 -8.21 6.28
C LEU A 33 -7.85 -8.66 5.01
N SER A 34 -8.29 -9.91 4.95
CA SER A 34 -9.18 -10.37 3.88
C SER A 34 -10.29 -11.23 4.45
N HIS A 35 -11.52 -10.90 4.07
CA HIS A 35 -12.71 -11.67 4.40
C HIS A 35 -12.96 -12.81 3.42
N PHE A 36 -12.27 -12.80 2.26
CA PHE A 36 -12.47 -13.75 1.16
C PHE A 36 -13.93 -13.83 0.70
N GLU A 37 -14.61 -12.69 0.70
CA GLU A 37 -15.99 -12.57 0.26
C GLU A 37 -16.09 -12.24 -1.24
N GLY A 38 -17.03 -12.90 -1.92
CA GLY A 38 -17.25 -12.67 -3.35
C GLY A 38 -18.19 -13.71 -3.98
N ALA A 39 -18.09 -13.83 -5.29
CA ALA A 39 -18.88 -14.81 -6.04
C ALA A 39 -18.27 -16.22 -5.94
N ASN A 40 -19.08 -17.24 -6.10
CA ASN A 40 -18.59 -18.62 -6.24
C ASN A 40 -17.66 -18.75 -7.45
N ASN A 41 -16.51 -19.38 -7.28
CA ASN A 41 -15.38 -19.40 -8.20
C ASN A 41 -14.77 -18.01 -8.48
N GLY A 42 -14.94 -17.06 -7.59
CA GLY A 42 -14.38 -15.71 -7.69
C GLY A 42 -12.85 -15.73 -7.70
N VAL A 43 -12.28 -14.92 -8.59
CA VAL A 43 -10.83 -14.75 -8.80
C VAL A 43 -10.50 -13.27 -9.04
N ASN A 44 -9.21 -12.92 -9.03
CA ASN A 44 -8.79 -11.53 -9.20
C ASN A 44 -8.37 -11.19 -10.65
N ASN A 45 -8.58 -12.07 -11.61
CA ASN A 45 -8.20 -11.86 -13.00
C ASN A 45 -9.40 -11.69 -13.94
N ALA A 46 -10.60 -11.48 -13.42
CA ALA A 46 -11.77 -11.05 -14.17
C ALA A 46 -11.86 -9.52 -14.14
N PHE A 47 -12.15 -8.89 -15.28
CA PHE A 47 -12.19 -7.44 -15.45
C PHE A 47 -13.46 -7.03 -16.18
N ASP A 48 -14.21 -6.11 -15.59
CA ASP A 48 -15.40 -5.52 -16.18
C ASP A 48 -15.10 -4.17 -16.82
N ASP A 49 -15.61 -3.94 -18.03
CA ASP A 49 -15.57 -2.66 -18.71
C ASP A 49 -16.75 -1.81 -18.26
N GLY A 50 -16.51 -0.80 -17.43
CA GLY A 50 -17.52 0.16 -16.95
C GLY A 50 -17.96 1.21 -17.98
N SER A 51 -17.57 1.07 -19.26
CA SER A 51 -18.07 1.91 -20.35
C SER A 51 -19.42 1.44 -20.86
N SER A 52 -20.09 2.27 -21.66
CA SER A 52 -21.33 1.86 -22.34
C SER A 52 -21.12 0.81 -23.42
N SER A 53 -19.88 0.63 -23.86
CA SER A 53 -19.50 -0.36 -24.89
C SER A 53 -19.40 -1.78 -24.32
N ASN A 54 -19.16 -1.92 -23.01
CA ASN A 54 -19.14 -3.18 -22.25
C ASN A 54 -18.34 -4.28 -22.96
N HIS A 55 -17.07 -3.99 -23.26
CA HIS A 55 -16.20 -4.91 -23.97
C HIS A 55 -15.84 -6.14 -23.12
N THR A 56 -15.69 -7.28 -23.78
CA THR A 56 -15.09 -8.46 -23.15
C THR A 56 -13.59 -8.21 -22.97
N ILE A 57 -13.13 -8.24 -21.73
CA ILE A 57 -11.73 -8.01 -21.33
C ILE A 57 -11.08 -9.35 -21.02
N THR A 58 -9.90 -9.59 -21.57
CA THR A 58 -9.15 -10.84 -21.36
C THR A 58 -7.79 -10.54 -20.74
N ALA A 59 -7.56 -11.05 -19.54
CA ALA A 59 -6.25 -11.05 -18.91
C ALA A 59 -5.31 -12.04 -19.63
N ALA A 60 -4.05 -11.67 -19.79
CA ALA A 60 -3.01 -12.53 -20.33
C ALA A 60 -1.83 -12.56 -19.35
N GLY A 61 -1.18 -13.71 -19.22
CA GLY A 61 -0.18 -13.94 -18.18
C GLY A 61 -0.84 -13.95 -16.80
N ASN A 62 -0.18 -13.37 -15.84
CA ASN A 62 -0.61 -13.27 -14.44
C ASN A 62 -1.19 -11.89 -14.09
N ALA A 63 -1.79 -11.19 -15.07
CA ALA A 63 -2.44 -9.91 -14.80
C ALA A 63 -3.59 -10.09 -13.79
N THR A 64 -3.58 -9.34 -12.71
CA THR A 64 -4.51 -9.47 -11.59
C THR A 64 -4.89 -8.12 -11.01
N GLN A 65 -5.95 -8.08 -10.23
CA GLN A 65 -6.39 -6.89 -9.49
C GLN A 65 -6.01 -7.02 -8.01
N GLY A 66 -5.82 -5.88 -7.36
CA GLY A 66 -5.56 -5.81 -5.93
C GLY A 66 -6.09 -4.53 -5.33
N SER A 67 -6.01 -4.39 -4.02
CA SER A 67 -6.58 -3.26 -3.27
C SER A 67 -5.65 -2.05 -3.11
N PHE A 68 -4.38 -2.17 -3.46
CA PHE A 68 -3.46 -1.03 -3.45
C PHE A 68 -3.67 -0.17 -4.70
N GLY A 69 -4.41 0.91 -4.57
CA GLY A 69 -4.76 1.84 -5.65
C GLY A 69 -4.24 3.26 -5.41
N PRO A 70 -4.49 4.19 -6.36
CA PRO A 70 -4.06 5.58 -6.26
C PRO A 70 -4.86 6.40 -5.23
N PHE A 71 -5.94 5.89 -4.70
CA PHE A 71 -6.82 6.61 -3.80
C PHE A 71 -6.83 5.96 -2.41
N ALA A 72 -6.58 6.74 -1.35
CA ALA A 72 -6.76 6.28 0.01
C ALA A 72 -8.23 6.32 0.40
N ARG A 73 -8.64 5.50 1.38
CA ARG A 73 -9.98 5.55 1.97
C ARG A 73 -10.28 6.92 2.57
N ASP A 74 -9.29 7.49 3.26
CA ASP A 74 -9.37 8.80 3.88
C ASP A 74 -8.25 9.68 3.34
N ALA A 75 -8.61 10.89 2.90
CA ALA A 75 -7.65 11.85 2.35
C ALA A 75 -6.55 12.18 3.38
N GLY A 76 -5.30 12.25 2.93
CA GLY A 76 -4.16 12.58 3.77
C GLY A 76 -3.66 11.45 4.67
N ASN A 77 -4.28 10.26 4.63
CA ASN A 77 -3.85 9.09 5.40
C ASN A 77 -2.82 8.23 4.63
N TRP A 78 -1.88 8.90 4.00
CA TRP A 78 -0.73 8.30 3.32
C TRP A 78 0.53 8.38 4.17
N SER A 79 1.48 7.54 3.87
CA SER A 79 2.82 7.60 4.42
C SER A 79 3.88 7.33 3.36
N VAL A 80 5.14 7.62 3.69
CA VAL A 80 6.30 7.21 2.90
C VAL A 80 7.08 6.17 3.70
N ASN A 81 7.36 5.04 3.07
CA ASN A 81 8.13 3.94 3.61
C ASN A 81 9.62 4.10 3.27
N TYR A 82 10.50 3.94 4.25
CA TYR A 82 11.95 4.11 4.16
C TYR A 82 12.72 2.85 4.59
N THR A 83 12.11 1.68 4.52
CA THR A 83 12.72 0.43 4.99
C THR A 83 13.76 -0.16 4.06
N ALA A 84 13.85 0.32 2.81
CA ALA A 84 14.83 -0.18 1.84
C ALA A 84 16.28 -0.02 2.33
N THR A 85 17.16 -0.93 1.90
CA THR A 85 18.56 -0.96 2.32
C THR A 85 19.46 -0.01 1.52
N ASP A 86 18.95 0.57 0.45
CA ASP A 86 19.66 1.49 -0.46
C ASP A 86 19.66 2.96 0.02
N SER A 87 19.47 3.15 1.35
CA SER A 87 19.50 4.45 2.03
C SER A 87 18.44 5.44 1.52
N PRO A 88 17.16 5.08 1.55
CA PRO A 88 16.09 5.92 1.03
C PRO A 88 15.93 7.22 1.81
N PHE A 89 15.68 8.31 1.08
CA PHE A 89 15.32 9.61 1.63
C PHE A 89 14.36 10.37 0.72
N THR A 90 13.66 11.32 1.31
CA THR A 90 13.00 12.42 0.58
C THR A 90 13.66 13.73 0.98
N LYS A 91 13.97 14.57 0.01
CA LYS A 91 14.66 15.85 0.23
C LYS A 91 13.85 16.99 -0.36
N VAL A 92 13.47 17.94 0.47
CA VAL A 92 12.90 19.21 0.04
C VAL A 92 14.04 20.16 -0.31
N LEU A 93 14.08 20.58 -1.55
CA LEU A 93 15.13 21.45 -2.06
C LEU A 93 14.94 22.88 -1.57
N SER A 94 16.03 23.52 -1.14
CA SER A 94 16.06 24.95 -0.90
C SER A 94 15.86 25.68 -2.23
N ASP A 95 14.80 26.49 -2.34
CA ASP A 95 14.46 27.27 -3.52
C ASP A 95 15.11 28.67 -3.53
N GLY A 96 16.12 28.88 -2.67
CA GLY A 96 16.74 30.19 -2.46
C GLY A 96 15.88 31.14 -1.62
N THR A 97 14.66 30.76 -1.24
CA THR A 97 13.89 31.46 -0.20
C THR A 97 14.35 30.96 1.17
N ASN A 98 14.20 31.81 2.17
CA ASN A 98 14.70 31.51 3.52
C ASN A 98 13.92 30.34 4.16
N LEU A 99 14.33 29.11 3.90
CA LEU A 99 13.79 27.91 4.57
C LEU A 99 14.20 27.86 6.03
N GLY A 100 15.38 28.39 6.38
CA GLY A 100 15.89 28.45 7.75
C GLY A 100 15.06 29.35 8.67
N ALA A 101 15.03 29.01 9.96
CA ALA A 101 14.34 29.75 10.99
C ALA A 101 15.20 30.86 11.63
N GLY A 102 16.48 30.98 11.26
CA GLY A 102 17.42 31.88 11.95
C GLY A 102 17.51 31.51 13.43
N THR A 103 17.44 32.52 14.30
CA THR A 103 17.31 32.34 15.75
C THR A 103 15.84 32.27 16.20
N GLY A 104 14.90 32.30 15.28
CA GLY A 104 13.46 32.30 15.54
C GLY A 104 12.89 30.96 15.98
N ALA A 105 11.64 30.99 16.38
CA ALA A 105 10.90 29.79 16.74
C ALA A 105 10.65 28.86 15.54
N TYR A 106 10.59 27.54 15.79
CA TYR A 106 10.16 26.55 14.80
C TYR A 106 9.51 25.34 15.45
N THR A 107 8.75 24.62 14.66
CA THR A 107 8.22 23.28 14.98
C THR A 107 8.49 22.36 13.80
N VAL A 108 9.05 21.18 14.08
CA VAL A 108 9.09 20.05 13.15
C VAL A 108 8.32 18.90 13.78
N GLU A 109 7.36 18.38 13.07
CA GLU A 109 6.52 17.28 13.56
C GLU A 109 6.22 16.27 12.48
N ALA A 110 6.00 15.03 12.87
CA ALA A 110 5.56 13.96 12.00
C ALA A 110 4.99 12.81 12.83
N TRP A 111 4.25 11.95 12.16
CA TRP A 111 3.96 10.63 12.65
C TRP A 111 5.02 9.66 12.13
N ILE A 112 5.60 8.88 13.05
CA ILE A 112 6.66 7.91 12.76
C ILE A 112 6.23 6.52 13.22
N ASN A 113 6.42 5.54 12.34
CA ASN A 113 6.17 4.12 12.62
C ASN A 113 7.48 3.36 12.34
N TRP A 114 8.12 2.84 13.37
CA TRP A 114 9.36 2.09 13.21
C TRP A 114 9.08 0.62 12.94
N SER A 115 9.77 0.07 11.93
CA SER A 115 9.84 -1.37 11.64
C SER A 115 11.12 -2.02 12.17
N GLU A 116 12.16 -1.21 12.47
CA GLU A 116 13.43 -1.65 13.02
C GLU A 116 14.00 -0.54 13.91
N TRP A 117 14.52 -0.92 15.09
CA TRP A 117 15.11 0.03 16.04
C TRP A 117 16.56 -0.28 16.39
N ALA A 118 16.92 -1.56 16.60
CA ALA A 118 18.23 -1.98 17.07
C ALA A 118 19.33 -1.85 16.00
N GLY A 119 20.55 -1.58 16.42
CA GLY A 119 21.77 -1.74 15.60
C GLY A 119 21.97 -0.74 14.46
N THR A 120 21.13 0.30 14.28
CA THR A 120 21.23 1.23 13.18
C THR A 120 21.25 2.69 13.60
N ASN A 121 22.09 3.48 12.94
CA ASN A 121 21.97 4.95 12.98
C ASN A 121 20.76 5.36 12.14
N GLN A 122 19.94 6.29 12.65
CA GLN A 122 18.82 6.81 11.88
C GLN A 122 18.82 8.33 11.96
N ARG A 123 18.62 8.99 10.83
CA ARG A 123 18.19 10.39 10.75
C ARG A 123 16.71 10.36 10.36
N ILE A 124 15.85 10.65 11.33
CA ILE A 124 14.40 10.68 11.14
C ILE A 124 14.05 11.89 10.30
N TRP A 125 14.65 13.05 10.66
CA TRP A 125 14.70 14.22 9.80
C TRP A 125 15.95 15.05 10.07
N LEU A 126 16.35 15.84 9.07
CA LEU A 126 17.49 16.72 9.16
C LEU A 126 17.35 17.90 8.21
N MET A 127 17.54 19.13 8.70
CA MET A 127 17.88 20.29 7.87
C MET A 127 19.36 20.56 8.00
N GLY A 128 20.10 20.53 6.89
CA GLY A 128 21.52 20.75 6.94
C GLY A 128 22.24 20.26 5.70
N ARG A 129 23.58 20.26 5.78
CA ARG A 129 24.49 19.77 4.75
C ARG A 129 25.66 19.04 5.38
N ALA A 130 26.51 18.40 4.58
CA ALA A 130 27.73 17.76 5.07
C ALA A 130 28.55 18.71 5.95
N GLY A 131 28.71 18.33 7.24
CA GLY A 131 29.46 19.10 8.24
C GLY A 131 28.68 20.22 8.95
N ALA A 132 27.37 20.39 8.67
CA ALA A 132 26.53 21.39 9.34
C ALA A 132 25.07 20.93 9.45
N ASP A 133 24.70 20.35 10.57
CA ASP A 133 23.33 19.98 10.92
C ASP A 133 22.67 21.11 11.70
N PHE A 134 21.55 21.65 11.20
CA PHE A 134 20.84 22.77 11.86
C PHE A 134 19.64 22.32 12.68
N ILE A 135 18.77 21.48 12.09
CA ILE A 135 17.66 20.85 12.80
C ILE A 135 17.82 19.35 12.60
N VAL A 136 17.82 18.58 13.66
CA VAL A 136 17.92 17.12 13.56
C VAL A 136 17.06 16.44 14.61
N LEU A 137 16.46 15.33 14.22
CA LEU A 137 16.01 14.27 15.10
C LEU A 137 16.62 12.97 14.59
N GLY A 138 17.30 12.24 15.44
CA GLY A 138 17.97 11.01 15.07
C GLY A 138 18.09 10.02 16.21
N LYS A 139 18.62 8.85 15.86
CA LYS A 139 18.98 7.74 16.74
C LYS A 139 20.39 7.29 16.41
N GLN A 140 21.20 6.95 17.40
CA GLN A 140 22.51 6.31 17.22
C GLN A 140 22.41 4.79 17.32
N ALA A 141 23.33 4.08 16.63
CA ALA A 141 23.24 2.63 16.40
C ALA A 141 23.03 1.81 17.69
N ASP A 142 23.83 2.04 18.70
CA ASP A 142 23.89 1.18 19.88
C ASP A 142 23.14 1.78 21.09
N GLU A 143 22.32 2.81 20.86
CA GLU A 143 21.63 3.56 21.90
C GLU A 143 20.12 3.49 21.73
N ASN A 144 19.42 3.23 22.83
CA ASN A 144 17.96 3.25 22.86
C ASN A 144 17.46 4.65 23.21
N ARG A 145 17.79 5.63 22.37
CA ARG A 145 17.42 7.03 22.61
C ARG A 145 17.27 7.85 21.34
N LEU A 146 16.45 8.87 21.42
CA LEU A 146 16.32 9.95 20.45
C LEU A 146 17.22 11.12 20.84
N PHE A 147 17.86 11.73 19.85
CA PHE A 147 18.66 12.92 20.05
C PHE A 147 18.28 14.05 19.09
N THR A 148 18.50 15.29 19.52
CA THR A 148 18.45 16.48 18.67
C THR A 148 19.86 17.00 18.40
N LYS A 149 19.97 18.10 17.64
CA LYS A 149 21.25 18.73 17.26
C LYS A 149 22.24 18.81 18.43
N GLY A 150 23.45 18.24 18.20
CA GLY A 150 24.55 18.33 19.18
C GLY A 150 24.20 17.76 20.55
N ASP A 151 23.33 16.76 20.59
CA ASP A 151 22.82 16.13 21.81
C ASP A 151 22.19 17.14 22.78
N THR A 152 21.68 18.27 22.28
CA THR A 152 20.98 19.29 23.07
C THR A 152 19.80 18.70 23.85
N ILE A 153 19.09 17.75 23.22
CA ILE A 153 18.19 16.83 23.90
C ILE A 153 18.67 15.42 23.56
N ASP A 154 18.74 14.59 24.57
CA ASP A 154 19.09 13.18 24.53
C ASP A 154 18.10 12.48 25.47
N TYR A 155 17.22 11.66 24.89
CA TYR A 155 16.09 11.09 25.60
C TYR A 155 16.00 9.58 25.37
N ASP A 156 16.01 8.81 26.45
CA ASP A 156 15.84 7.36 26.43
C ASP A 156 14.46 6.99 25.85
N PHE A 157 14.47 6.28 24.74
CA PHE A 157 13.27 5.89 24.03
C PHE A 157 13.46 4.56 23.31
N THR A 158 12.51 3.68 23.46
CA THR A 158 12.41 2.41 22.70
C THR A 158 11.00 2.27 22.21
N PRO A 159 10.75 2.42 20.88
CA PRO A 159 9.40 2.30 20.33
C PRO A 159 8.92 0.85 20.32
N ASN A 160 7.62 0.68 20.46
CA ASN A 160 6.96 -0.54 19.99
C ASN A 160 6.96 -0.53 18.46
N LEU A 161 7.57 -1.54 17.84
CA LEU A 161 7.65 -1.60 16.39
C LEU A 161 6.25 -1.79 15.78
N GLY A 162 6.02 -1.13 14.65
CA GLY A 162 4.72 -1.14 13.97
C GLY A 162 3.67 -0.20 14.59
N GLN A 163 3.96 0.46 15.70
CA GLN A 163 3.09 1.49 16.29
C GLN A 163 3.43 2.87 15.73
N TRP A 164 2.41 3.69 15.52
CA TRP A 164 2.57 5.09 15.17
C TRP A 164 2.80 5.95 16.42
N TYR A 165 3.76 6.86 16.35
CA TYR A 165 4.06 7.87 17.37
C TYR A 165 4.02 9.25 16.73
N HIS A 166 3.32 10.19 17.32
CA HIS A 166 3.43 11.59 16.97
C HIS A 166 4.66 12.18 17.66
N ILE A 167 5.64 12.63 16.90
CA ILE A 167 6.86 13.24 17.40
C ILE A 167 6.88 14.73 17.01
N ALA A 168 7.15 15.60 17.95
CA ALA A 168 7.35 17.04 17.67
C ALA A 168 8.59 17.57 18.36
N VAL A 169 9.42 18.31 17.61
CA VAL A 169 10.53 19.11 18.13
C VAL A 169 10.15 20.58 17.97
N VAL A 170 10.10 21.30 19.07
CA VAL A 170 9.65 22.70 19.13
C VAL A 170 10.73 23.57 19.74
N ARG A 171 11.27 24.50 18.96
CA ARG A 171 12.08 25.63 19.51
C ARG A 171 11.17 26.84 19.68
N ALA A 172 10.84 27.18 20.92
CA ALA A 172 10.06 28.38 21.23
C ALA A 172 10.96 29.62 21.38
N SER A 173 12.20 29.43 21.81
CA SER A 173 13.23 30.50 21.97
C SER A 173 14.63 29.88 21.99
N THR A 174 15.64 30.74 22.00
CA THR A 174 17.05 30.35 22.21
C THR A 174 17.45 30.33 23.71
N GLY A 175 16.50 30.56 24.58
CA GLY A 175 16.74 30.54 26.04
C GLY A 175 16.86 29.14 26.62
N THR A 176 17.20 29.04 27.90
CA THR A 176 17.24 27.79 28.67
C THR A 176 15.86 27.12 28.57
N ASN A 177 15.85 25.81 28.26
CA ASN A 177 14.62 25.04 28.01
C ASN A 177 13.76 25.55 26.83
N GLY A 178 14.36 26.34 25.92
CA GLY A 178 13.65 26.84 24.74
C GLY A 178 13.40 25.83 23.65
N LEU A 179 14.12 24.70 23.67
CA LEU A 179 13.88 23.54 22.78
C LEU A 179 13.15 22.44 23.56
N SER A 180 12.12 21.86 22.99
CA SER A 180 11.31 20.80 23.62
C SER A 180 11.11 19.63 22.65
N LEU A 181 11.19 18.41 23.16
CA LEU A 181 10.81 17.16 22.47
C LEU A 181 9.50 16.67 23.07
N TYR A 182 8.53 16.38 22.19
CA TYR A 182 7.24 15.79 22.53
C TYR A 182 7.10 14.44 21.86
N ILE A 183 6.53 13.48 22.57
CA ILE A 183 6.09 12.17 22.07
C ILE A 183 4.63 11.99 22.46
N ASP A 184 3.79 11.72 21.48
CA ASP A 184 2.33 11.57 21.65
C ASP A 184 1.72 12.68 22.51
N GLY A 185 2.08 13.93 22.17
CA GLY A 185 1.58 15.12 22.81
C GLY A 185 2.17 15.42 24.19
N THR A 186 2.97 14.53 24.77
CA THR A 186 3.62 14.72 26.08
C THR A 186 5.05 15.23 25.90
N ARG A 187 5.41 16.34 26.58
CA ARG A 187 6.79 16.83 26.59
C ARG A 187 7.66 15.90 27.42
N VAL A 188 8.61 15.23 26.76
CA VAL A 188 9.49 14.23 27.39
C VAL A 188 10.86 14.79 27.76
N ALA A 189 11.33 15.83 27.05
CA ALA A 189 12.61 16.46 27.33
C ALA A 189 12.65 17.90 26.87
N GLN A 190 13.57 18.68 27.45
CA GLN A 190 13.88 20.06 27.10
C GLN A 190 15.38 20.30 27.04
N GLY A 191 15.79 21.27 26.24
CA GLY A 191 17.18 21.71 26.11
C GLY A 191 17.28 23.16 25.63
N GLN A 192 18.49 23.64 25.41
CA GLN A 192 18.76 24.96 24.88
C GLN A 192 19.43 24.88 23.51
N ASP A 193 18.79 25.47 22.49
CA ASP A 193 19.36 25.61 21.15
C ASP A 193 19.50 27.09 20.79
N THR A 194 20.74 27.57 20.79
CA THR A 194 21.12 28.97 20.48
C THR A 194 21.54 29.15 19.03
N SER A 195 21.47 28.09 18.21
CA SER A 195 21.97 28.12 16.87
C SER A 195 21.15 29.02 15.93
N THR A 196 21.84 29.63 14.97
CA THR A 196 21.20 30.21 13.78
C THR A 196 20.92 29.09 12.77
N VAL A 197 19.66 28.88 12.45
CA VAL A 197 19.23 27.88 11.47
C VAL A 197 19.24 28.52 10.10
N ASP A 198 20.26 28.23 9.30
CA ASP A 198 20.38 28.71 7.93
C ASP A 198 19.44 27.92 6.99
N ALA A 199 19.22 28.49 5.78
CA ALA A 199 18.40 27.86 4.75
C ALA A 199 19.23 26.80 4.02
N GLU A 200 18.96 25.54 4.31
CA GLU A 200 19.56 24.37 3.67
C GLU A 200 18.46 23.39 3.25
N ASP A 201 18.80 22.37 2.48
CA ASP A 201 17.87 21.31 2.11
C ASP A 201 17.33 20.59 3.37
N PHE A 202 16.07 20.19 3.33
CA PHE A 202 15.44 19.46 4.42
C PHE A 202 15.20 18.00 4.02
N PHE A 203 15.76 17.08 4.77
CA PHE A 203 15.64 15.63 4.58
C PHE A 203 14.61 15.04 5.55
N VAL A 204 13.75 14.17 5.04
CA VAL A 204 13.02 13.20 5.84
C VAL A 204 13.61 11.84 5.50
N SER A 205 14.10 11.16 6.52
CA SER A 205 14.93 9.95 6.40
C SER A 205 16.27 10.21 5.69
N GLY A 206 17.29 9.49 6.06
CA GLY A 206 18.56 9.42 5.35
C GLY A 206 19.27 10.73 5.05
N LEU A 207 20.29 10.64 4.21
CA LEU A 207 21.15 11.73 3.75
C LEU A 207 21.62 11.44 2.33
N ASP A 208 21.81 12.46 1.50
CA ASP A 208 22.32 12.27 0.13
C ASP A 208 23.86 12.20 0.04
N TRP A 209 24.56 12.54 1.15
CA TRP A 209 26.03 12.48 1.24
C TRP A 209 26.56 11.34 2.14
N ALA A 210 25.67 10.53 2.75
CA ALA A 210 26.05 9.41 3.61
C ALA A 210 25.00 8.31 3.57
N THR A 211 25.46 7.05 3.51
CA THR A 211 24.60 5.87 3.50
C THR A 211 24.40 5.30 4.90
N GLY A 212 23.34 4.52 5.12
CA GLY A 212 23.07 3.81 6.37
C GLY A 212 22.45 4.66 7.49
N TYR A 213 22.00 5.86 7.17
CA TYR A 213 21.37 6.77 8.15
C TYR A 213 19.85 6.92 7.96
N ASN A 214 19.24 6.11 7.11
CA ASN A 214 17.81 6.23 6.84
C ASN A 214 16.95 5.75 8.01
N LEU A 215 15.75 6.33 8.14
CA LEU A 215 14.69 5.81 8.99
C LEU A 215 14.38 4.36 8.58
N ARG A 216 14.29 3.48 9.55
CA ARG A 216 13.80 2.12 9.37
C ARG A 216 12.32 2.05 9.72
N GLY A 217 11.48 2.52 8.80
CA GLY A 217 10.06 2.62 9.08
C GLY A 217 9.34 3.54 8.11
N LYS A 218 8.23 4.09 8.57
CA LYS A 218 7.38 5.00 7.79
C LYS A 218 7.32 6.37 8.47
N ALA A 219 7.22 7.42 7.65
CA ALA A 219 6.85 8.77 8.09
C ALA A 219 5.56 9.20 7.41
N SER A 220 4.68 9.84 8.15
CA SER A 220 3.43 10.40 7.66
C SER A 220 3.24 11.82 8.20
N ASN A 221 2.57 12.66 7.41
CA ASN A 221 2.17 13.99 7.84
C ASN A 221 3.34 14.80 8.44
N PHE A 222 4.47 14.84 7.70
CA PHE A 222 5.63 15.64 8.09
C PHE A 222 5.34 17.11 7.84
N ARG A 223 5.43 17.95 8.90
CA ARG A 223 5.25 19.39 8.81
C ARG A 223 6.41 20.15 9.44
N TYR A 224 6.96 21.13 8.73
CA TYR A 224 7.88 22.13 9.26
C TYR A 224 7.25 23.51 9.21
N THR A 225 7.20 24.17 10.37
CA THR A 225 6.58 25.49 10.55
C THR A 225 7.54 26.42 11.27
N LYS A 226 7.74 27.65 10.77
CA LYS A 226 8.58 28.69 11.43
C LYS A 226 7.79 29.42 12.53
N SER A 227 7.28 28.65 13.47
CA SER A 227 6.65 29.11 14.71
C SER A 227 6.61 27.98 15.74
N ALA A 228 6.51 28.32 16.99
CA ALA A 228 6.25 27.34 18.05
C ALA A 228 4.75 26.99 18.04
N VAL A 229 4.41 25.84 17.47
CA VAL A 229 3.02 25.37 17.36
C VAL A 229 2.51 24.86 18.72
N TYR A 230 3.38 24.18 19.45
CA TYR A 230 3.04 23.57 20.73
C TYR A 230 3.80 24.21 21.89
N SER A 231 3.18 24.22 23.06
CA SER A 231 3.75 24.77 24.29
C SER A 231 3.24 23.99 25.51
N GLY A 232 3.78 24.26 26.69
CA GLY A 232 3.35 23.59 27.92
C GLY A 232 3.94 22.17 28.07
N ALA A 233 3.42 21.43 29.04
CA ALA A 233 3.87 20.08 29.35
C ALA A 233 3.22 19.02 28.43
N SER A 234 2.09 19.35 27.83
CA SER A 234 1.36 18.46 26.91
C SER A 234 0.47 19.26 25.97
N PHE A 235 0.05 18.61 24.90
CA PHE A 235 -0.99 19.07 23.97
C PHE A 235 -1.80 17.87 23.45
N THR A 236 -2.98 18.13 22.88
CA THR A 236 -3.78 17.09 22.22
C THR A 236 -3.15 16.79 20.87
N VAL A 237 -2.77 15.53 20.68
CA VAL A 237 -2.23 15.04 19.39
C VAL A 237 -3.32 15.20 18.30
N PRO A 238 -2.95 15.66 17.09
CA PRO A 238 -3.88 15.72 15.99
C PRO A 238 -4.49 14.33 15.70
N ASP A 239 -5.79 14.25 15.57
CA ASP A 239 -6.56 13.04 15.26
C ASP A 239 -6.85 12.86 13.77
N GLY A 240 -6.41 13.80 12.94
CA GLY A 240 -6.54 13.80 11.49
C GLY A 240 -5.32 14.41 10.78
N PRO A 241 -5.33 14.36 9.44
CA PRO A 241 -4.20 14.85 8.64
C PRO A 241 -3.82 16.30 8.94
N LEU A 242 -2.53 16.55 9.06
CA LEU A 242 -2.02 17.91 9.27
C LEU A 242 -2.35 18.79 8.06
N THR A 243 -2.67 20.04 8.33
CA THR A 243 -2.90 21.06 7.32
C THR A 243 -1.82 22.14 7.37
N ALA A 244 -1.63 22.85 6.26
CA ALA A 244 -0.77 24.03 6.25
C ALA A 244 -1.39 25.13 7.14
N ILE A 245 -0.61 25.59 8.12
CA ILE A 245 -0.95 26.71 8.99
C ILE A 245 -0.03 27.90 8.69
N THR A 246 -0.27 29.03 9.32
CA THR A 246 0.60 30.22 9.15
C THR A 246 2.06 29.85 9.40
N ASN A 247 2.96 30.27 8.50
CA ASN A 247 4.40 29.97 8.50
C ASN A 247 4.76 28.50 8.26
N THR A 248 3.86 27.67 7.76
CA THR A 248 4.20 26.33 7.27
C THR A 248 5.08 26.45 6.02
N GLU A 249 6.27 25.90 6.09
CA GLU A 249 7.26 25.90 5.02
C GLU A 249 7.31 24.56 4.26
N ILE A 250 6.97 23.45 4.92
CA ILE A 250 6.92 22.09 4.34
C ILE A 250 5.73 21.35 4.92
N LEU A 251 5.01 20.62 4.06
CA LEU A 251 3.95 19.68 4.44
C LEU A 251 3.96 18.52 3.44
N MET A 252 4.37 17.34 3.87
CA MET A 252 4.58 16.19 2.98
C MET A 252 4.30 14.85 3.65
N CYS A 253 4.49 13.74 2.92
CA CYS A 253 4.22 12.37 3.39
C CYS A 253 2.75 12.11 3.74
N GLN A 254 1.83 12.79 3.04
CA GLN A 254 0.38 12.64 3.22
C GLN A 254 -0.36 12.48 1.87
N ASP A 255 0.37 12.14 0.80
CA ASP A 255 -0.14 12.04 -0.56
C ASP A 255 0.34 10.72 -1.19
N ASN A 256 -0.33 10.27 -2.23
CA ASN A 256 0.08 9.15 -3.06
C ASN A 256 1.32 9.46 -3.94
N ARG A 257 1.88 10.65 -3.81
CA ARG A 257 3.06 11.17 -4.54
C ARG A 257 4.03 11.84 -3.58
N PHE A 258 5.25 12.06 -4.05
CA PHE A 258 6.25 12.85 -3.34
C PHE A 258 6.06 14.35 -3.66
N VAL A 259 5.18 15.01 -2.92
CA VAL A 259 4.82 16.42 -3.10
C VAL A 259 4.89 17.18 -1.77
N ASP A 260 5.18 18.49 -1.87
CA ASP A 260 5.04 19.44 -0.77
C ASP A 260 3.67 20.12 -0.86
N ASN A 261 2.78 19.76 0.04
CA ASN A 261 1.40 20.28 0.13
C ASN A 261 1.32 21.61 0.90
N SER A 262 2.46 22.22 1.27
CA SER A 262 2.49 23.59 1.78
C SER A 262 2.19 24.59 0.67
N ILE A 263 1.89 25.83 1.05
CA ILE A 263 1.69 26.91 0.06
C ILE A 263 2.96 27.22 -0.75
N ARG A 264 4.13 26.71 -0.31
CA ARG A 264 5.41 26.87 -1.03
C ARG A 264 5.55 25.91 -2.20
N ALA A 265 4.91 24.75 -2.15
CA ALA A 265 4.96 23.69 -3.16
C ALA A 265 6.39 23.43 -3.67
N ARG A 266 7.34 23.27 -2.75
CA ARG A 266 8.76 23.10 -3.08
C ARG A 266 9.01 21.79 -3.81
N ALA A 267 10.03 21.80 -4.65
CA ALA A 267 10.45 20.59 -5.34
C ALA A 267 11.01 19.57 -4.34
N ILE A 268 10.59 18.29 -4.50
CA ILE A 268 11.09 17.16 -3.72
C ILE A 268 11.97 16.30 -4.60
N SER A 269 13.17 15.99 -4.13
CA SER A 269 14.06 14.98 -4.68
C SER A 269 13.98 13.72 -3.83
N ILE A 270 14.18 12.57 -4.44
CA ILE A 270 14.27 11.28 -3.75
C ILE A 270 15.60 10.62 -4.03
N GLY A 271 16.10 9.84 -3.09
CA GLY A 271 17.25 8.95 -3.27
C GLY A 271 16.94 7.60 -2.64
N GLY A 272 17.63 6.57 -3.12
CA GLY A 272 17.25 5.20 -2.82
C GLY A 272 15.84 4.87 -3.31
N SER A 273 15.18 3.96 -2.65
CA SER A 273 13.85 3.45 -3.03
C SER A 273 12.76 3.72 -1.97
N PRO A 274 12.50 4.99 -1.58
CA PRO A 274 11.33 5.26 -0.75
C PRO A 274 10.07 4.94 -1.53
N SER A 275 9.01 4.51 -0.84
CA SER A 275 7.73 4.18 -1.48
C SER A 275 6.55 4.79 -0.74
N VAL A 276 5.56 5.28 -1.48
CA VAL A 276 4.30 5.71 -0.88
C VAL A 276 3.49 4.49 -0.43
N SER A 277 2.74 4.67 0.65
CA SER A 277 1.90 3.63 1.25
C SER A 277 0.58 4.24 1.69
N SER A 278 -0.53 3.56 1.42
CA SER A 278 -1.86 3.94 1.90
C SER A 278 -2.08 3.66 3.40
N PHE A 279 -1.07 3.17 4.09
CA PHE A 279 -1.08 2.94 5.54
C PHE A 279 -0.58 4.19 6.27
N GLY A 280 -1.50 4.89 6.91
CA GLY A 280 -1.24 6.09 7.69
C GLY A 280 -1.57 5.92 9.18
N PRO A 281 -1.33 6.95 9.99
CA PRO A 281 -1.50 6.91 11.45
C PRO A 281 -2.95 7.01 11.91
N PHE A 282 -3.86 7.51 11.06
CA PHE A 282 -5.23 7.81 11.46
C PHE A 282 -6.12 6.58 11.28
N LEU A 283 -7.06 6.41 12.20
CA LEU A 283 -8.07 5.36 12.09
C LEU A 283 -8.97 5.64 10.90
N THR A 284 -9.11 4.64 10.05
CA THR A 284 -10.02 4.68 8.92
C THR A 284 -11.44 4.48 9.41
N THR A 285 -12.33 5.40 9.11
CA THR A 285 -13.73 5.36 9.54
C THR A 285 -14.66 4.76 8.50
N SER A 286 -14.19 4.60 7.26
CA SER A 286 -14.91 3.99 6.15
C SER A 286 -14.46 2.54 5.91
N VAL A 287 -15.39 1.68 5.52
CA VAL A 287 -15.11 0.35 5.00
C VAL A 287 -14.45 0.50 3.63
N TYR A 288 -13.49 -0.36 3.30
CA TYR A 288 -12.96 -0.41 1.94
C TYR A 288 -14.05 -0.88 0.97
N ASP A 289 -14.29 -0.09 -0.06
CA ASP A 289 -15.21 -0.41 -1.15
C ASP A 289 -14.51 -0.06 -2.48
N ALA A 290 -14.20 -1.07 -3.25
CA ALA A 290 -13.51 -0.91 -4.53
C ALA A 290 -14.28 0.01 -5.49
N ALA A 291 -15.61 -0.01 -5.48
CA ALA A 291 -16.43 0.83 -6.34
C ALA A 291 -16.42 2.30 -5.92
N VAL A 292 -16.28 2.58 -4.62
CA VAL A 292 -16.25 3.93 -4.05
C VAL A 292 -14.84 4.49 -3.95
N ASN A 293 -13.92 3.69 -3.45
CA ASN A 293 -12.55 4.09 -3.23
C ASN A 293 -11.69 3.93 -4.49
N GLY A 294 -12.25 3.30 -5.50
CA GLY A 294 -11.70 3.11 -6.84
C GLY A 294 -10.37 2.48 -6.86
N ALA A 295 -10.48 1.35 -6.48
CA ALA A 295 -9.46 0.97 -6.09
C ALA A 295 -8.37 0.23 -6.49
N SER A 296 -8.54 -0.75 -7.01
CA SER A 296 -7.55 -1.80 -7.26
C SER A 296 -6.60 -1.38 -8.34
N GLY A 297 -5.35 -1.69 -8.16
CA GLY A 297 -4.38 -1.61 -9.25
C GLY A 297 -4.49 -2.85 -10.13
N LEU A 298 -4.48 -2.68 -11.43
CA LEU A 298 -4.13 -3.73 -12.38
C LEU A 298 -2.63 -4.00 -12.26
N ILE A 299 -2.27 -5.18 -11.81
CA ILE A 299 -0.90 -5.54 -11.47
C ILE A 299 -0.30 -6.34 -12.62
N PHE A 300 0.83 -5.87 -13.12
CA PHE A 300 1.69 -6.61 -14.04
C PHE A 300 2.96 -7.01 -13.29
N ASN A 301 3.06 -8.26 -12.90
CA ASN A 301 4.19 -8.81 -12.16
C ASN A 301 5.17 -9.59 -13.05
N ALA A 302 4.87 -9.71 -14.33
CA ALA A 302 5.76 -10.24 -15.35
C ALA A 302 5.71 -9.42 -16.64
N GLN A 303 6.74 -9.53 -17.46
CA GLN A 303 6.83 -8.84 -18.76
C GLN A 303 5.75 -9.27 -19.75
N SER A 304 5.27 -10.50 -19.63
CA SER A 304 4.24 -11.08 -20.48
C SER A 304 2.82 -10.64 -20.11
N ASP A 305 2.64 -10.07 -18.94
CA ASP A 305 1.33 -9.75 -18.42
C ASP A 305 0.72 -8.58 -19.17
N SER A 306 -0.50 -8.75 -19.62
CA SER A 306 -1.25 -7.73 -20.35
C SER A 306 -2.75 -7.94 -20.26
N ILE A 307 -3.50 -6.92 -20.57
CA ILE A 307 -4.93 -7.00 -20.83
C ILE A 307 -5.15 -6.89 -22.34
N ALA A 308 -5.67 -7.93 -22.95
CA ALA A 308 -6.06 -7.93 -24.35
C ALA A 308 -7.43 -7.27 -24.53
N LEU A 309 -7.52 -6.39 -25.50
CA LEU A 309 -8.76 -5.70 -25.89
C LEU A 309 -9.26 -6.25 -27.23
N PRO A 310 -10.56 -6.17 -27.51
CA PRO A 310 -11.12 -6.64 -28.77
C PRO A 310 -10.49 -6.01 -30.01
N LEU A 311 -10.28 -6.78 -31.05
CA LEU A 311 -9.79 -6.31 -32.37
C LEU A 311 -10.96 -5.78 -33.23
N ASN A 312 -11.58 -4.71 -32.75
CA ASN A 312 -12.70 -4.08 -33.45
C ASN A 312 -12.43 -2.58 -33.68
N GLY A 313 -13.38 -1.91 -34.34
CA GLY A 313 -13.26 -0.50 -34.68
C GLY A 313 -13.30 0.47 -33.48
N ASP A 314 -13.70 0.00 -32.30
CA ASP A 314 -13.90 0.86 -31.13
C ASP A 314 -12.57 1.42 -30.63
N PHE A 315 -11.50 0.65 -30.75
CA PHE A 315 -10.13 1.08 -30.39
C PHE A 315 -9.34 1.70 -31.55
N ALA A 316 -9.99 1.97 -32.67
CA ALA A 316 -9.40 2.73 -33.78
C ALA A 316 -9.48 4.23 -33.49
N LEU A 317 -8.47 4.80 -32.85
CA LEU A 317 -8.40 6.18 -32.37
C LEU A 317 -7.98 7.14 -33.50
N SER A 318 -8.72 7.15 -34.62
CA SER A 318 -8.36 7.84 -35.86
C SER A 318 -8.59 9.36 -35.80
N GLY A 319 -9.50 9.84 -34.96
CA GLY A 319 -9.83 11.25 -34.73
C GLY A 319 -9.29 11.79 -33.43
N ASP A 320 -10.08 12.63 -32.77
CA ASP A 320 -9.80 13.10 -31.42
C ASP A 320 -9.95 11.96 -30.42
N PHE A 321 -9.14 11.97 -29.39
CA PHE A 321 -9.18 10.93 -28.34
C PHE A 321 -8.50 11.37 -27.05
N CYS A 322 -8.73 10.63 -25.99
CA CYS A 322 -7.92 10.63 -24.76
C CYS A 322 -7.68 9.20 -24.30
N VAL A 323 -6.42 8.89 -23.92
CA VAL A 323 -6.02 7.67 -23.19
C VAL A 323 -5.41 8.10 -21.89
N GLU A 324 -5.94 7.67 -20.78
CA GLU A 324 -5.48 8.08 -19.46
C GLU A 324 -5.46 6.93 -18.46
N THR A 325 -4.54 7.00 -17.49
CA THR A 325 -4.39 6.02 -16.42
C THR A 325 -3.64 6.59 -15.24
N TRP A 326 -3.83 6.01 -14.07
CA TRP A 326 -2.88 6.12 -12.97
C TRP A 326 -1.83 5.03 -13.09
N LEU A 327 -0.58 5.36 -12.88
CA LEU A 327 0.57 4.47 -12.96
C LEU A 327 1.38 4.51 -11.66
N TYR A 328 1.64 3.33 -11.11
CA TYR A 328 2.62 3.10 -10.05
C TYR A 328 3.67 2.11 -10.56
N GLY A 329 4.95 2.34 -10.31
CA GLY A 329 5.96 1.40 -10.76
C GLY A 329 7.35 1.68 -10.23
N SER A 330 8.21 0.68 -10.34
CA SER A 330 9.59 0.70 -9.85
C SER A 330 10.60 1.35 -10.80
N GLY A 331 10.13 1.94 -11.92
CA GLY A 331 11.02 2.42 -13.00
C GLY A 331 11.30 1.33 -14.05
N GLY A 332 11.81 1.73 -15.22
CA GLY A 332 12.12 0.82 -16.33
C GLY A 332 11.09 0.86 -17.48
N ASP A 333 11.41 0.14 -18.55
CA ASP A 333 10.68 0.19 -19.81
C ASP A 333 9.38 -0.61 -19.75
N ARG A 334 8.25 0.00 -20.13
CA ARG A 334 6.95 -0.64 -20.16
C ARG A 334 6.01 0.02 -21.17
N SER A 335 5.12 -0.78 -21.73
CA SER A 335 4.01 -0.27 -22.54
C SER A 335 2.82 0.03 -21.65
N LEU A 336 2.21 1.21 -21.82
CA LEU A 336 0.98 1.59 -21.13
C LEU A 336 -0.23 1.21 -21.96
N TYR A 337 -0.18 1.47 -23.27
CA TYR A 337 -1.22 1.13 -24.22
C TYR A 337 -0.59 0.82 -25.58
N VAL A 338 -1.04 -0.24 -26.22
CA VAL A 338 -0.60 -0.66 -27.55
C VAL A 338 -1.81 -0.86 -28.44
N SER A 339 -1.76 -0.23 -29.59
CA SER A 339 -2.64 -0.53 -30.72
C SER A 339 -1.77 -0.72 -31.95
N ARG A 340 -1.82 -1.92 -32.55
CA ARG A 340 -0.94 -2.33 -33.63
C ARG A 340 -1.71 -2.70 -34.87
N ASP A 341 -1.26 -2.19 -36.02
CA ASP A 341 -1.53 -2.74 -37.32
C ASP A 341 -0.54 -3.88 -37.63
N SER A 342 -0.79 -4.67 -38.63
CA SER A 342 0.03 -5.85 -38.98
C SER A 342 1.52 -5.54 -39.15
N SER A 343 1.87 -4.32 -39.54
CA SER A 343 3.24 -3.93 -39.90
C SER A 343 3.88 -2.88 -38.97
N TYR A 344 3.09 -2.16 -38.16
CA TYR A 344 3.59 -1.05 -37.33
C TYR A 344 2.66 -0.79 -36.14
N PHE A 345 3.10 0.01 -35.19
CA PHE A 345 2.22 0.54 -34.14
C PHE A 345 1.39 1.69 -34.71
N ALA A 346 0.09 1.53 -34.75
CA ALA A 346 -0.82 2.64 -35.03
C ALA A 346 -0.73 3.68 -33.92
N LEU A 347 -0.79 3.22 -32.66
CA LEU A 347 -0.47 4.00 -31.47
C LEU A 347 0.20 3.07 -30.44
N ASN A 348 1.36 3.45 -29.97
CA ASN A 348 1.94 2.85 -28.76
C ASN A 348 2.37 3.97 -27.80
N ILE A 349 1.94 3.85 -26.57
CA ILE A 349 2.35 4.73 -25.45
C ILE A 349 3.19 3.87 -24.54
N SER A 350 4.49 4.13 -24.49
CA SER A 350 5.40 3.45 -23.57
C SER A 350 6.27 4.45 -22.82
N ILE A 351 6.77 4.02 -21.68
CA ILE A 351 7.65 4.81 -20.82
C ILE A 351 8.95 4.06 -20.60
N THR A 352 10.06 4.78 -20.61
CA THR A 352 11.40 4.31 -20.23
C THR A 352 11.83 5.01 -18.93
N ALA A 353 13.02 4.77 -18.44
CA ALA A 353 13.55 5.48 -17.27
C ALA A 353 13.71 7.01 -17.48
N ALA A 354 13.80 7.49 -18.73
CA ALA A 354 14.11 8.89 -19.04
C ALA A 354 13.00 9.64 -19.77
N GLN A 355 12.18 8.94 -20.56
CA GLN A 355 11.22 9.56 -21.48
C GLN A 355 10.03 8.68 -21.80
N PHE A 356 8.96 9.28 -22.31
CA PHE A 356 7.93 8.54 -23.02
C PHE A 356 8.39 8.25 -24.44
N ASN A 357 7.95 7.14 -24.99
CA ASN A 357 8.06 6.80 -26.41
C ASN A 357 6.65 6.68 -26.96
N ILE A 358 6.27 7.63 -27.82
CA ILE A 358 4.97 7.65 -28.50
C ILE A 358 5.21 7.24 -29.95
N TYR A 359 4.58 6.16 -30.38
CA TYR A 359 4.63 5.66 -31.74
C TYR A 359 3.34 6.02 -32.45
N LEU A 360 3.44 6.60 -33.64
CA LEU A 360 2.31 7.07 -34.45
C LEU A 360 2.49 6.56 -35.89
N ASN A 361 1.81 5.50 -36.27
CA ASN A 361 1.96 4.80 -37.55
C ASN A 361 3.43 4.42 -37.84
N ALA A 362 4.14 3.91 -36.85
CA ALA A 362 5.58 3.74 -36.97
C ALA A 362 6.08 2.50 -36.21
N GLY A 363 7.21 1.95 -36.67
CA GLY A 363 7.94 0.91 -35.96
C GLY A 363 8.96 1.43 -34.95
N SER A 364 9.17 2.76 -34.90
CA SER A 364 10.07 3.45 -33.97
C SER A 364 9.35 4.63 -33.33
N PRO A 365 9.78 5.12 -32.16
CA PRO A 365 9.17 6.28 -31.51
C PRO A 365 9.13 7.52 -32.41
N THR A 366 7.97 8.12 -32.55
CA THR A 366 7.73 9.33 -33.35
C THR A 366 7.91 10.59 -32.49
N TRP A 367 7.56 10.50 -31.22
CA TRP A 367 7.66 11.61 -30.26
C TRP A 367 8.16 11.07 -28.90
N THR A 368 9.19 11.75 -28.33
CA THR A 368 9.90 11.28 -27.13
C THR A 368 10.01 12.36 -26.06
N PRO A 369 8.89 12.80 -25.44
CA PRO A 369 8.94 13.80 -24.38
C PRO A 369 9.55 13.24 -23.11
N SER A 370 10.39 14.04 -22.43
CA SER A 370 10.94 13.73 -21.11
C SER A 370 9.83 13.74 -20.05
N HIS A 371 10.05 13.04 -18.96
CA HIS A 371 9.13 12.99 -17.82
C HIS A 371 9.83 13.16 -16.47
N THR A 372 9.03 13.32 -15.42
CA THR A 372 9.47 13.37 -14.02
C THR A 372 8.80 12.31 -13.17
N VAL A 373 8.33 11.22 -13.80
CA VAL A 373 7.73 10.08 -13.10
C VAL A 373 8.75 9.50 -12.12
N LYS A 374 8.35 9.42 -10.86
CA LYS A 374 9.15 8.85 -9.78
C LYS A 374 8.72 7.42 -9.53
N ALA A 375 9.70 6.54 -9.37
CA ALA A 375 9.42 5.18 -8.95
C ALA A 375 8.71 5.15 -7.58
N ASN A 376 7.92 4.12 -7.35
CA ASN A 376 7.22 3.86 -6.09
C ASN A 376 6.29 4.98 -5.61
N ALA A 377 5.72 5.71 -6.56
CA ALA A 377 4.67 6.71 -6.35
C ALA A 377 3.64 6.63 -7.48
N TRP A 378 2.41 7.09 -7.22
CA TRP A 378 1.36 7.16 -8.22
C TRP A 378 1.52 8.40 -9.08
N HIS A 379 1.31 8.27 -10.39
CA HIS A 379 1.31 9.36 -11.36
C HIS A 379 0.13 9.24 -12.29
N HIS A 380 -0.61 10.31 -12.48
CA HIS A 380 -1.66 10.39 -13.50
C HIS A 380 -1.04 10.73 -14.84
N LEU A 381 -1.30 9.93 -15.85
CA LEU A 381 -0.81 10.09 -17.22
C LEU A 381 -1.99 10.20 -18.17
N ALA A 382 -1.93 11.16 -19.12
CA ALA A 382 -2.95 11.31 -20.15
C ALA A 382 -2.33 11.73 -21.48
N LEU A 383 -2.64 11.00 -22.56
CA LEU A 383 -2.36 11.39 -23.94
C LEU A 383 -3.67 11.80 -24.61
N THR A 384 -3.76 13.04 -25.06
CA THR A 384 -4.94 13.61 -25.69
C THR A 384 -4.63 14.07 -27.12
N ARG A 385 -5.52 13.81 -28.06
CA ARG A 385 -5.51 14.39 -29.40
C ARG A 385 -6.68 15.33 -29.58
N SER A 386 -6.40 16.56 -30.05
CA SER A 386 -7.39 17.55 -30.48
C SER A 386 -7.02 18.06 -31.89
N GLY A 387 -7.79 17.67 -32.88
CA GLY A 387 -7.45 17.92 -34.29
C GLY A 387 -6.11 17.26 -34.65
N ASN A 388 -5.15 18.11 -35.09
CA ASN A 388 -3.80 17.63 -35.41
C ASN A 388 -2.80 17.70 -34.24
N THR A 389 -3.24 18.12 -33.06
CA THR A 389 -2.35 18.34 -31.90
C THR A 389 -2.51 17.22 -30.91
N LEU A 390 -1.41 16.53 -30.60
CA LEU A 390 -1.28 15.63 -29.46
C LEU A 390 -0.68 16.41 -28.29
N LYS A 391 -1.18 16.15 -27.08
CA LYS A 391 -0.63 16.64 -25.81
C LYS A 391 -0.47 15.48 -24.86
N LEU A 392 0.70 15.39 -24.22
CA LEU A 392 0.94 14.44 -23.14
C LEU A 392 0.98 15.19 -21.82
N PHE A 393 0.30 14.65 -20.82
CA PHE A 393 0.24 15.20 -19.46
C PHE A 393 0.77 14.18 -18.46
N GLN A 394 1.50 14.70 -17.48
CA GLN A 394 1.86 14.00 -16.26
C GLN A 394 1.36 14.81 -15.07
N ASP A 395 0.59 14.18 -14.19
CA ASP A 395 0.02 14.81 -13.00
C ASP A 395 -0.72 16.12 -13.31
N GLY A 396 -1.44 16.14 -14.45
CA GLY A 396 -2.18 17.29 -14.94
C GLY A 396 -1.35 18.39 -15.59
N VAL A 397 -0.03 18.28 -15.63
CA VAL A 397 0.88 19.25 -16.25
C VAL A 397 1.32 18.74 -17.62
N SER A 398 1.23 19.62 -18.65
CA SER A 398 1.64 19.28 -20.01
C SER A 398 3.15 19.07 -20.10
N LEU A 399 3.56 17.93 -20.61
CA LEU A 399 4.96 17.61 -20.95
C LEU A 399 5.35 18.10 -22.36
N GLY A 400 4.41 18.63 -23.10
CA GLY A 400 4.62 19.16 -24.45
C GLY A 400 3.50 18.77 -25.41
N THR A 401 3.70 19.19 -26.65
CA THR A 401 2.77 18.97 -27.77
C THR A 401 3.50 18.40 -28.98
N TYR A 402 2.78 17.64 -29.80
CA TYR A 402 3.26 17.14 -31.06
C TYR A 402 2.21 17.31 -32.15
N THR A 403 2.61 17.81 -33.32
CA THR A 403 1.70 17.94 -34.47
C THR A 403 1.71 16.67 -35.31
N PHE A 404 0.56 16.02 -35.40
CA PHE A 404 0.34 14.83 -36.21
C PHE A 404 -0.88 15.00 -37.11
N SER A 405 -0.68 15.34 -38.36
CA SER A 405 -1.74 15.61 -39.31
C SER A 405 -2.34 14.38 -39.98
N ASN A 406 -1.67 13.21 -39.80
CA ASN A 406 -2.14 11.96 -40.39
C ASN A 406 -3.21 11.29 -39.52
N THR A 407 -4.02 10.45 -40.12
CA THR A 407 -4.90 9.51 -39.41
C THR A 407 -4.08 8.33 -38.89
N LEU A 408 -4.34 7.87 -37.67
CA LEU A 408 -3.79 6.61 -37.20
C LEU A 408 -4.36 5.45 -38.04
N GLY A 409 -3.48 4.56 -38.50
CA GLY A 409 -3.85 3.50 -39.42
C GLY A 409 -4.30 2.25 -38.67
N TYR A 410 -5.50 1.73 -39.04
CA TYR A 410 -6.06 0.51 -38.49
C TYR A 410 -6.62 -0.38 -39.59
N SER A 411 -5.93 -0.46 -40.73
CA SER A 411 -6.41 -1.21 -41.90
C SER A 411 -6.42 -2.73 -41.67
N SER A 412 -5.53 -3.19 -40.79
CA SER A 412 -5.41 -4.61 -40.45
C SER A 412 -4.96 -4.71 -38.97
N PRO A 413 -5.84 -4.41 -38.01
CA PRO A 413 -5.50 -4.44 -36.61
C PRO A 413 -5.08 -5.85 -36.19
N SER A 414 -3.92 -5.96 -35.54
CA SER A 414 -3.36 -7.21 -35.07
C SER A 414 -3.30 -7.31 -33.56
N GLU A 415 -3.37 -6.18 -32.86
CA GLU A 415 -3.26 -6.14 -31.40
C GLU A 415 -3.84 -4.85 -30.83
N HIS A 416 -4.67 -4.98 -29.78
CA HIS A 416 -4.99 -3.92 -28.83
C HIS A 416 -4.76 -4.43 -27.42
N ARG A 417 -3.93 -3.75 -26.61
CA ARG A 417 -3.66 -4.19 -25.24
C ARG A 417 -3.21 -3.05 -24.30
N ILE A 418 -3.38 -3.31 -23.02
CA ILE A 418 -2.80 -2.55 -21.92
C ILE A 418 -1.67 -3.38 -21.32
N GLY A 419 -0.51 -2.78 -21.03
CA GLY A 419 0.63 -3.49 -20.49
C GLY A 419 1.40 -4.32 -21.53
N GLY A 420 2.22 -5.25 -21.04
CA GLY A 420 3.08 -6.12 -21.83
C GLY A 420 4.26 -5.42 -22.49
N GLY A 421 5.21 -6.17 -23.02
CA GLY A 421 6.36 -5.65 -23.75
C GLY A 421 7.61 -6.53 -23.59
N ALA A 422 8.59 -6.35 -24.50
CA ALA A 422 9.82 -7.16 -24.50
C ALA A 422 10.79 -6.85 -23.34
N SER A 423 10.58 -5.74 -22.62
CA SER A 423 11.44 -5.28 -21.53
C SER A 423 10.62 -4.77 -20.35
N GLY A 424 9.37 -5.24 -20.18
CA GLY A 424 8.41 -4.67 -19.25
C GLY A 424 8.87 -4.69 -17.79
N ALA A 425 9.02 -3.52 -17.21
CA ALA A 425 9.14 -3.39 -15.77
C ALA A 425 7.77 -3.64 -15.11
N LEU A 426 7.81 -4.16 -13.89
CA LEU A 426 6.62 -4.34 -13.07
C LEU A 426 5.89 -3.02 -12.90
N SER A 427 4.57 -3.02 -13.02
CA SER A 427 3.75 -1.81 -12.83
C SER A 427 2.37 -2.15 -12.32
N THR A 428 1.76 -1.18 -11.64
CA THR A 428 0.37 -1.22 -11.26
C THR A 428 -0.35 -0.06 -11.93
N HIS A 429 -1.47 -0.33 -12.56
CA HIS A 429 -2.32 0.68 -13.19
C HIS A 429 -3.61 0.81 -12.39
N GLY A 430 -3.96 2.03 -12.02
CA GLY A 430 -5.25 2.34 -11.44
C GLY A 430 -6.11 3.13 -12.43
N SER A 431 -7.39 2.86 -12.51
CA SER A 431 -8.36 3.55 -13.37
C SER A 431 -7.84 3.86 -14.77
N PHE A 432 -8.06 2.97 -15.72
CA PHE A 432 -7.68 3.15 -17.14
C PHE A 432 -8.90 3.55 -17.95
N ARG A 433 -8.84 4.66 -18.71
CA ARG A 433 -9.95 5.10 -19.57
C ARG A 433 -9.49 5.47 -20.97
N ILE A 434 -10.28 5.06 -21.97
CA ILE A 434 -10.17 5.49 -23.37
C ILE A 434 -11.44 6.22 -23.75
N VAL A 435 -11.28 7.48 -24.24
CA VAL A 435 -12.35 8.28 -24.80
C VAL A 435 -12.04 8.52 -26.28
N LYS A 436 -12.99 8.19 -27.17
CA LYS A 436 -12.85 8.29 -28.62
C LYS A 436 -13.76 9.36 -29.18
N GLY A 437 -13.24 10.24 -30.03
CA GLY A 437 -14.01 11.30 -30.67
C GLY A 437 -14.04 12.63 -29.93
N SER A 438 -13.41 12.70 -28.73
CA SER A 438 -13.25 13.97 -28.03
C SER A 438 -11.97 14.03 -27.22
N PRO A 439 -11.29 15.21 -27.14
CA PRO A 439 -10.19 15.43 -26.24
C PRO A 439 -10.74 15.68 -24.82
N VAL A 440 -10.25 15.00 -23.80
CA VAL A 440 -10.66 15.25 -22.41
C VAL A 440 -9.91 16.45 -21.85
N TYR A 441 -8.61 16.52 -22.10
CA TYR A 441 -7.74 17.56 -21.56
C TYR A 441 -7.06 18.34 -22.69
N THR A 442 -7.27 19.66 -22.71
CA THR A 442 -6.66 20.57 -23.71
C THR A 442 -5.68 21.57 -23.09
N SER A 443 -5.67 21.70 -21.77
CA SER A 443 -4.78 22.54 -20.96
C SER A 443 -4.42 21.81 -19.66
N ASN A 444 -3.52 22.37 -18.86
CA ASN A 444 -3.21 21.83 -17.53
C ASN A 444 -4.48 21.69 -16.68
N PHE A 445 -4.55 20.65 -15.88
CA PHE A 445 -5.70 20.29 -15.07
C PHE A 445 -5.26 19.71 -13.72
N THR A 446 -6.18 19.60 -12.77
CA THR A 446 -5.94 18.85 -11.52
C THR A 446 -6.20 17.38 -11.80
N PRO A 447 -5.25 16.47 -11.48
CA PRO A 447 -5.47 15.04 -11.62
C PRO A 447 -6.72 14.57 -10.87
N PRO A 448 -7.42 13.55 -11.35
CA PRO A 448 -8.57 12.98 -10.65
C PRO A 448 -8.19 12.56 -9.22
N THR A 449 -9.01 12.89 -8.24
CA THR A 449 -8.85 12.51 -6.83
C THR A 449 -9.76 11.37 -6.41
N ALA A 450 -10.53 10.85 -7.35
CA ALA A 450 -11.44 9.72 -7.21
C ALA A 450 -11.39 8.87 -8.50
N PRO A 451 -11.95 7.64 -8.47
CA PRO A 451 -12.03 6.79 -9.65
C PRO A 451 -12.59 7.52 -10.86
N LEU A 452 -12.04 7.20 -12.03
CA LEU A 452 -12.58 7.70 -13.28
C LEU A 452 -14.02 7.19 -13.47
N THR A 453 -14.85 8.02 -14.08
CA THR A 453 -16.21 7.67 -14.45
C THR A 453 -16.37 7.66 -15.96
N ALA A 454 -17.34 6.89 -16.47
CA ALA A 454 -17.70 6.95 -17.87
C ALA A 454 -18.25 8.35 -18.20
N ILE A 455 -17.72 8.95 -19.26
CA ILE A 455 -18.19 10.22 -19.83
C ILE A 455 -18.61 9.99 -21.28
N THR A 456 -19.20 11.01 -21.91
CA THR A 456 -19.57 10.90 -23.34
C THR A 456 -18.39 10.42 -24.18
N ASN A 457 -18.61 9.43 -25.02
CA ASN A 457 -17.61 8.81 -25.89
C ASN A 457 -16.54 7.96 -25.15
N THR A 458 -16.80 7.52 -23.92
CA THR A 458 -15.95 6.54 -23.25
C THR A 458 -16.14 5.17 -23.92
N GLU A 459 -15.08 4.64 -24.53
CA GLU A 459 -15.04 3.32 -25.13
C GLU A 459 -14.54 2.24 -24.17
N LEU A 460 -13.69 2.59 -23.23
CA LEU A 460 -13.16 1.67 -22.22
C LEU A 460 -13.05 2.38 -20.89
N LEU A 461 -13.49 1.73 -19.82
CA LEU A 461 -13.30 2.16 -18.43
C LEU A 461 -13.01 0.96 -17.54
N LEU A 462 -11.78 0.82 -17.11
CA LEU A 462 -11.37 -0.20 -16.15
C LEU A 462 -11.00 0.49 -14.84
N ASN A 463 -11.84 0.33 -13.83
CA ASN A 463 -11.57 0.84 -12.48
C ASN A 463 -10.92 -0.20 -11.57
N MET A 464 -10.73 -1.42 -12.05
CA MET A 464 -10.13 -2.53 -11.32
C MET A 464 -10.89 -2.82 -10.00
N ALA A 465 -12.21 -2.72 -10.05
CA ALA A 465 -13.08 -2.85 -8.89
C ALA A 465 -13.68 -4.25 -8.74
N ASP A 466 -13.27 -5.19 -9.60
CA ASP A 466 -13.90 -6.51 -9.74
C ASP A 466 -13.14 -7.62 -9.00
N GLY A 467 -12.05 -7.26 -8.30
CA GLY A 467 -11.28 -8.19 -7.48
C GLY A 467 -12.13 -8.76 -6.35
N GLN A 468 -12.10 -10.08 -6.18
CA GLN A 468 -12.93 -10.80 -5.23
C GLN A 468 -12.17 -11.10 -3.92
N ALA A 469 -10.94 -11.59 -4.02
CA ALA A 469 -10.08 -11.82 -2.88
C ALA A 469 -9.12 -10.62 -2.72
N ILE A 470 -9.46 -9.70 -1.85
CA ILE A 470 -8.76 -8.42 -1.69
C ILE A 470 -8.31 -8.20 -0.25
N ASP A 471 -7.35 -7.32 -0.07
CA ASP A 471 -6.95 -6.80 1.24
C ASP A 471 -7.86 -5.65 1.66
N SER A 472 -8.78 -5.88 2.61
CA SER A 472 -9.66 -4.85 3.15
C SER A 472 -8.91 -3.76 3.94
N ALA A 473 -7.64 -3.98 4.31
CA ALA A 473 -6.78 -2.92 4.84
C ALA A 473 -6.21 -2.01 3.75
N ALA A 474 -6.36 -2.38 2.46
CA ALA A 474 -5.92 -1.64 1.28
C ALA A 474 -4.42 -1.33 1.26
N GLN A 475 -3.59 -2.21 1.78
CA GLN A 475 -2.14 -2.05 1.84
C GLN A 475 -1.39 -2.96 0.88
N HIS A 476 -1.96 -4.14 0.59
CA HIS A 476 -1.32 -5.19 -0.18
C HIS A 476 -2.26 -5.75 -1.25
N ASN A 477 -1.68 -6.46 -2.20
CA ASN A 477 -2.41 -7.15 -3.23
C ASN A 477 -2.34 -8.66 -2.99
N LEU A 478 -3.42 -9.37 -3.34
CA LEU A 478 -3.52 -10.81 -3.23
C LEU A 478 -3.62 -11.42 -4.63
N THR A 479 -2.64 -12.23 -4.99
CA THR A 479 -2.60 -12.98 -6.25
C THR A 479 -3.00 -14.42 -5.99
N LEU A 480 -4.03 -14.90 -6.67
CA LEU A 480 -4.47 -16.29 -6.65
C LEU A 480 -3.78 -17.03 -7.80
N ALA A 481 -3.09 -18.13 -7.50
CA ALA A 481 -2.41 -18.93 -8.49
C ALA A 481 -3.05 -20.34 -8.59
N ASP A 482 -2.93 -20.93 -9.76
CA ASP A 482 -3.45 -22.23 -10.09
C ASP A 482 -4.98 -22.31 -9.85
N ASP A 483 -5.49 -23.31 -9.12
CA ASP A 483 -6.92 -23.51 -8.90
C ASP A 483 -7.48 -22.83 -7.64
N VAL A 484 -6.71 -21.96 -6.96
CA VAL A 484 -7.18 -21.21 -5.80
C VAL A 484 -8.26 -20.20 -6.19
N LYS A 485 -9.37 -20.22 -5.50
CA LYS A 485 -10.54 -19.39 -5.78
C LYS A 485 -11.46 -19.26 -4.57
N LEU A 486 -12.40 -18.32 -4.63
CA LEU A 486 -13.48 -18.26 -3.65
C LEU A 486 -14.52 -19.36 -3.91
N SER A 487 -15.13 -19.86 -2.85
CA SER A 487 -16.09 -20.95 -2.92
C SER A 487 -17.23 -20.78 -1.91
N THR A 488 -18.46 -20.97 -2.39
CA THR A 488 -19.67 -21.03 -1.56
C THR A 488 -19.88 -22.42 -0.93
N ALA A 489 -19.00 -23.41 -1.20
CA ALA A 489 -19.15 -24.75 -0.68
C ALA A 489 -19.02 -24.80 0.85
N LYS A 490 -18.12 -23.95 1.42
CA LYS A 490 -17.97 -23.74 2.86
C LYS A 490 -17.55 -22.29 3.10
N ALA A 491 -18.15 -21.67 4.12
CA ALA A 491 -17.73 -20.38 4.66
C ALA A 491 -17.82 -20.44 6.19
N LYS A 492 -16.94 -19.73 6.89
CA LYS A 492 -17.06 -19.55 8.33
C LYS A 492 -18.00 -18.40 8.64
N PHE A 493 -17.84 -17.30 7.91
CA PHE A 493 -18.70 -16.13 7.93
C PHE A 493 -19.05 -15.75 6.50
N GLY A 494 -20.04 -14.89 6.30
CA GLY A 494 -20.46 -14.46 4.98
C GLY A 494 -20.91 -15.60 4.05
N ASP A 495 -20.67 -15.45 2.77
CA ASP A 495 -21.15 -16.36 1.74
C ASP A 495 -20.05 -17.26 1.13
N THR A 496 -18.78 -16.87 1.23
CA THR A 496 -17.65 -17.57 0.62
C THR A 496 -16.44 -17.66 1.56
N SER A 497 -15.51 -18.53 1.22
CA SER A 497 -14.17 -18.60 1.76
C SER A 497 -13.17 -18.98 0.66
N MET A 498 -11.88 -18.84 0.88
CA MET A 498 -10.85 -19.23 -0.07
C MET A 498 -10.66 -20.75 -0.04
N LEU A 499 -10.89 -21.38 -1.19
CA LEU A 499 -10.68 -22.81 -1.42
C LEU A 499 -9.27 -23.05 -1.96
N PHE A 500 -8.59 -24.00 -1.32
CA PHE A 500 -7.37 -24.65 -1.77
C PHE A 500 -7.69 -26.12 -2.04
N ASP A 501 -7.28 -26.64 -3.19
CA ASP A 501 -7.58 -28.00 -3.63
C ASP A 501 -6.35 -28.93 -3.59
N GLY A 502 -5.32 -28.54 -2.84
CA GLY A 502 -4.05 -29.27 -2.74
C GLY A 502 -3.10 -29.05 -3.92
N SER A 503 -3.37 -28.11 -4.81
CA SER A 503 -2.52 -27.85 -5.98
C SER A 503 -2.16 -26.37 -6.18
N GLY A 504 -2.81 -25.44 -5.49
CA GLY A 504 -2.66 -24.01 -5.69
C GLY A 504 -2.27 -23.22 -4.44
N LYS A 505 -1.82 -21.97 -4.67
CA LYS A 505 -1.37 -21.06 -3.62
C LYS A 505 -1.91 -19.67 -3.85
N ALA A 506 -2.02 -18.89 -2.76
CA ALA A 506 -2.25 -17.46 -2.87
C ALA A 506 -1.03 -16.69 -2.34
N TYR A 507 -0.70 -15.57 -2.98
CA TYR A 507 0.45 -14.73 -2.65
C TYR A 507 -0.04 -13.35 -2.23
N ILE A 508 0.23 -12.95 -0.98
CA ILE A 508 0.08 -11.57 -0.58
C ILE A 508 1.36 -10.84 -0.98
N GLU A 509 1.24 -9.92 -1.92
CA GLU A 509 2.35 -9.18 -2.49
C GLU A 509 2.66 -7.93 -1.67
N GLY A 510 3.92 -7.66 -1.46
CA GLY A 510 4.41 -6.44 -0.81
C GLY A 510 5.40 -6.67 0.32
N SER A 511 6.22 -5.67 0.57
CA SER A 511 7.13 -5.62 1.71
C SER A 511 6.39 -5.27 3.00
N ASN A 512 6.90 -5.74 4.13
CA ASN A 512 6.41 -5.39 5.47
C ASN A 512 5.07 -6.01 5.91
N ILE A 513 4.52 -7.00 5.22
CA ILE A 513 3.30 -7.70 5.65
C ILE A 513 3.56 -8.34 7.02
N VAL A 514 4.60 -9.17 7.11
CA VAL A 514 5.03 -9.91 8.29
C VAL A 514 6.43 -9.47 8.78
N ASN A 515 6.85 -8.26 8.45
CA ASN A 515 8.09 -7.68 8.95
C ASN A 515 7.83 -7.13 10.36
N PHE A 516 7.83 -8.02 11.35
CA PHE A 516 7.51 -7.69 12.73
C PHE A 516 8.74 -7.23 13.54
N GLY A 517 9.95 -7.43 13.02
CA GLY A 517 11.17 -7.18 13.77
C GLY A 517 11.19 -7.99 15.05
N SER A 518 11.53 -7.34 16.17
CA SER A 518 11.40 -7.91 17.52
C SER A 518 10.07 -7.56 18.20
N GLY A 519 9.13 -6.93 17.46
CA GLY A 519 7.87 -6.41 17.98
C GLY A 519 6.79 -7.47 18.17
N ASP A 520 5.70 -7.05 18.78
CA ASP A 520 4.50 -7.84 18.98
C ASP A 520 3.77 -8.07 17.66
N PHE A 521 3.11 -9.23 17.52
CA PHE A 521 2.27 -9.50 16.36
C PHE A 521 1.16 -10.49 16.67
N THR A 522 0.16 -10.54 15.80
CA THR A 522 -0.85 -11.58 15.74
C THR A 522 -1.11 -11.92 14.29
N VAL A 523 -1.09 -13.22 13.97
CA VAL A 523 -1.57 -13.79 12.71
C VAL A 523 -2.70 -14.74 13.05
N GLU A 524 -3.88 -14.48 12.52
CA GLU A 524 -5.08 -15.25 12.86
C GLU A 524 -6.00 -15.44 11.66
N PHE A 525 -6.69 -16.56 11.61
CA PHE A 525 -7.62 -16.94 10.54
C PHE A 525 -8.51 -18.10 10.98
N PHE A 526 -9.53 -18.37 10.20
CA PHE A 526 -10.30 -19.60 10.31
C PHE A 526 -9.86 -20.58 9.22
N MET A 527 -9.76 -21.86 9.58
CA MET A 527 -9.44 -22.94 8.64
C MET A 527 -10.40 -24.11 8.76
N ASN A 528 -10.60 -24.81 7.65
CA ASN A 528 -11.33 -26.07 7.58
C ASN A 528 -10.56 -27.01 6.63
N SER A 529 -9.84 -27.99 7.14
CA SER A 529 -9.11 -28.98 6.33
C SER A 529 -10.08 -30.02 5.79
N THR A 530 -9.92 -30.39 4.52
CA THR A 530 -10.71 -31.46 3.88
C THR A 530 -9.98 -32.81 3.89
N THR A 531 -8.67 -32.78 4.09
CA THR A 531 -7.81 -33.97 4.19
C THR A 531 -7.15 -34.06 5.55
N GLY A 532 -6.60 -35.21 5.90
CA GLY A 532 -5.87 -35.43 7.15
C GLY A 532 -4.74 -36.44 6.98
N GLY A 533 -3.85 -36.48 7.98
CA GLY A 533 -2.70 -37.39 8.02
C GLY A 533 -1.52 -36.95 7.16
N GLY A 534 -1.55 -35.73 6.62
CA GLY A 534 -0.49 -35.11 5.80
C GLY A 534 0.20 -33.94 6.48
N GLU A 535 1.43 -33.63 6.03
CA GLU A 535 2.04 -32.34 6.30
C GLU A 535 1.51 -31.37 5.25
N GLU A 536 0.79 -30.32 5.64
CA GLU A 536 0.24 -29.29 4.77
C GLU A 536 0.57 -27.91 5.29
N VAL A 537 0.92 -26.99 4.40
CA VAL A 537 1.33 -25.64 4.75
C VAL A 537 0.15 -24.70 4.64
N LEU A 538 -0.24 -24.10 5.75
CA LEU A 538 -1.27 -23.08 5.82
C LEU A 538 -0.72 -21.70 5.44
N LEU A 539 0.43 -21.32 6.02
CA LEU A 539 1.08 -20.03 5.83
C LEU A 539 2.59 -20.20 5.74
N ASP A 540 3.25 -19.51 4.80
CA ASP A 540 4.71 -19.48 4.64
C ASP A 540 5.23 -18.06 4.46
N ALA A 541 6.03 -17.58 5.42
CA ALA A 541 6.68 -16.27 5.40
C ALA A 541 8.14 -16.33 4.94
N ARG A 542 8.67 -17.50 4.54
CA ARG A 542 10.09 -17.69 4.16
C ARG A 542 10.35 -17.31 2.71
N ASN A 543 11.62 -17.09 2.38
CA ASN A 543 12.05 -16.76 1.02
C ASN A 543 12.32 -17.99 0.14
N SER A 544 12.50 -19.16 0.76
CA SER A 544 12.84 -20.42 0.10
C SER A 544 12.36 -21.63 0.92
N ASN A 545 12.36 -22.80 0.31
CA ASN A 545 11.91 -24.04 0.96
C ASN A 545 12.92 -24.66 1.92
N ASP A 546 14.12 -24.12 2.05
CA ASP A 546 15.20 -24.72 2.85
C ASP A 546 15.02 -24.53 4.35
N GLY A 547 14.00 -23.77 4.77
CA GLY A 547 13.73 -23.50 6.18
C GLY A 547 14.76 -22.63 6.88
N SER A 548 15.77 -22.12 6.15
CA SER A 548 16.76 -21.21 6.71
C SER A 548 16.19 -19.81 6.85
N GLY A 549 16.68 -19.07 7.84
CA GLY A 549 16.30 -17.68 8.09
C GLY A 549 15.24 -17.51 9.20
N PRO A 550 15.08 -16.29 9.69
CA PRO A 550 14.31 -15.99 10.90
C PRO A 550 12.79 -15.91 10.68
N MET A 551 12.26 -16.43 9.58
CA MET A 551 10.83 -16.38 9.28
C MET A 551 10.13 -17.68 9.67
N PHE A 552 8.80 -17.63 9.73
CA PHE A 552 7.98 -18.72 10.24
C PHE A 552 7.17 -19.40 9.13
N THR A 553 6.76 -20.65 9.44
CA THR A 553 5.65 -21.34 8.77
C THR A 553 4.61 -21.75 9.80
N LEU A 554 3.39 -21.88 9.36
CA LEU A 554 2.30 -22.51 10.08
C LEU A 554 1.78 -23.65 9.21
N GLU A 555 1.80 -24.87 9.75
CA GLU A 555 1.56 -26.10 8.99
C GLU A 555 0.84 -27.15 9.85
N THR A 556 0.28 -28.18 9.23
CA THR A 556 -0.13 -29.41 9.90
C THR A 556 1.01 -30.43 9.88
N ASP A 557 1.06 -31.33 10.83
CA ASP A 557 1.92 -32.53 10.79
C ASP A 557 1.13 -33.81 10.40
N THR A 558 1.83 -34.90 10.22
CA THR A 558 1.24 -36.22 9.89
C THR A 558 0.29 -36.78 10.96
N SER A 559 0.16 -36.10 12.09
CA SER A 559 -0.79 -36.39 13.17
C SER A 559 -1.89 -35.35 13.28
N ASP A 560 -2.08 -34.54 12.24
CA ASP A 560 -3.06 -33.44 12.15
C ASP A 560 -2.91 -32.38 13.24
N LYS A 561 -1.69 -32.18 13.76
CA LYS A 561 -1.40 -31.14 14.74
C LYS A 561 -0.91 -29.89 14.05
N ILE A 562 -1.34 -28.75 14.57
CA ILE A 562 -0.83 -27.45 14.10
C ILE A 562 0.58 -27.23 14.63
N VAL A 563 1.51 -26.92 13.74
CA VAL A 563 2.92 -26.69 14.02
C VAL A 563 3.30 -25.25 13.64
N TYR A 564 3.82 -24.52 14.61
CA TYR A 564 4.48 -23.25 14.36
C TYR A 564 5.99 -23.49 14.30
N ARG A 565 6.60 -23.23 13.14
CA ARG A 565 8.02 -23.47 12.88
C ARG A 565 8.76 -22.17 12.63
N VAL A 566 9.96 -22.05 13.18
CA VAL A 566 10.88 -20.92 12.96
C VAL A 566 12.30 -21.45 12.86
N ASN A 567 13.09 -20.96 11.90
CA ASN A 567 14.46 -21.41 11.66
C ASN A 567 14.55 -22.94 11.53
N ALA A 568 13.72 -23.54 10.67
CA ALA A 568 13.61 -24.97 10.44
C ALA A 568 13.29 -25.83 11.69
N GLY A 569 12.99 -25.22 12.82
CA GLY A 569 12.67 -25.92 14.06
C GLY A 569 11.20 -25.77 14.46
N ASN A 570 10.55 -26.88 14.84
CA ASN A 570 9.21 -26.84 15.42
C ASN A 570 9.29 -26.15 16.78
N ARG A 571 8.69 -25.00 16.93
CA ARG A 571 8.71 -24.18 18.16
C ARG A 571 7.50 -24.43 19.04
N ILE A 572 6.33 -24.56 18.39
CA ILE A 572 5.10 -24.93 19.08
C ILE A 572 4.43 -26.04 18.26
N ILE A 573 4.03 -27.10 18.92
CA ILE A 573 3.19 -28.16 18.37
C ILE A 573 1.91 -28.20 19.22
N SER A 574 0.76 -28.18 18.57
CA SER A 574 -0.52 -28.20 19.28
C SER A 574 -0.69 -29.41 20.16
N GLY A 575 -1.39 -29.25 21.27
CA GLY A 575 -1.66 -30.34 22.20
C GLY A 575 -2.54 -31.43 21.61
N SER A 576 -3.51 -31.04 20.77
CA SER A 576 -4.46 -31.94 20.11
C SER A 576 -4.37 -31.78 18.59
N ALA A 577 -4.75 -32.85 17.90
CA ALA A 577 -5.00 -32.87 16.46
C ALA A 577 -6.26 -32.07 16.15
N ILE A 578 -6.31 -31.48 14.94
CA ILE A 578 -7.53 -30.96 14.33
C ILE A 578 -8.30 -32.12 13.65
N SER A 579 -9.58 -31.91 13.41
CA SER A 579 -10.43 -32.83 12.64
C SER A 579 -10.73 -32.27 11.28
N THR A 580 -10.81 -33.13 10.29
CA THR A 580 -11.29 -32.71 8.95
C THR A 580 -12.73 -32.19 9.00
N ASP A 581 -13.12 -31.41 8.04
CA ASP A 581 -14.47 -30.85 7.87
C ASP A 581 -14.97 -30.02 9.07
N THR A 582 -14.06 -29.53 9.88
CA THR A 582 -14.36 -28.71 11.08
C THR A 582 -13.67 -27.36 10.99
N TRP A 583 -14.40 -26.28 11.27
CA TRP A 583 -13.82 -24.95 11.35
C TRP A 583 -13.10 -24.73 12.68
N TYR A 584 -11.86 -24.30 12.62
CA TYR A 584 -11.03 -23.89 13.75
C TYR A 584 -10.58 -22.45 13.58
N HIS A 585 -10.64 -21.68 14.65
CA HIS A 585 -9.92 -20.41 14.75
C HIS A 585 -8.49 -20.68 15.16
N ILE A 586 -7.55 -20.29 14.32
CA ILE A 586 -6.11 -20.43 14.60
C ILE A 586 -5.53 -19.03 14.83
N ALA A 587 -4.79 -18.83 15.91
CA ALA A 587 -4.07 -17.60 16.16
C ALA A 587 -2.66 -17.88 16.70
N VAL A 588 -1.65 -17.25 16.08
CA VAL A 588 -0.30 -17.15 16.61
C VAL A 588 -0.07 -15.72 17.07
N CYS A 589 0.23 -15.57 18.35
CA CYS A 589 0.38 -14.25 18.96
C CYS A 589 1.69 -14.16 19.73
N ARG A 590 2.49 -13.14 19.44
CA ARG A 590 3.69 -12.77 20.19
C ARG A 590 3.44 -11.53 21.04
N SER A 591 3.77 -11.62 22.32
CA SER A 591 3.81 -10.49 23.25
C SER A 591 5.17 -10.46 23.95
N GLY A 592 5.96 -9.45 23.71
CA GLY A 592 7.36 -9.37 24.11
C GLY A 592 8.17 -10.53 23.53
N THR A 593 8.70 -11.40 24.39
CA THR A 593 9.45 -12.60 23.98
C THR A 593 8.63 -13.89 24.11
N SER A 594 7.31 -13.81 24.27
CA SER A 594 6.44 -14.96 24.44
C SER A 594 5.55 -15.13 23.22
N THR A 595 5.80 -16.18 22.44
CA THR A 595 4.92 -16.57 21.33
C THR A 595 4.05 -17.75 21.73
N LYS A 596 2.75 -17.65 21.48
CA LYS A 596 1.73 -18.64 21.81
C LYS A 596 0.91 -18.99 20.58
N LEU A 597 0.50 -20.25 20.50
CA LEU A 597 -0.49 -20.74 19.54
C LEU A 597 -1.82 -20.93 20.28
N PHE A 598 -2.89 -20.45 19.68
CA PHE A 598 -4.26 -20.66 20.16
C PHE A 598 -5.08 -21.39 19.09
N ILE A 599 -5.86 -22.35 19.54
CA ILE A 599 -6.88 -23.04 18.75
C ILE A 599 -8.23 -22.80 19.44
N ASP A 600 -9.18 -22.24 18.74
CA ASP A 600 -10.49 -21.84 19.27
C ASP A 600 -10.37 -21.04 20.57
N GLY A 601 -9.44 -20.07 20.58
CA GLY A 601 -9.19 -19.18 21.70
C GLY A 601 -8.49 -19.81 22.91
N THR A 602 -8.20 -21.11 22.88
CA THR A 602 -7.48 -21.81 23.95
C THR A 602 -6.03 -22.02 23.56
N GLN A 603 -5.07 -21.66 24.44
CA GLN A 603 -3.67 -21.90 24.19
C GLN A 603 -3.42 -23.39 23.98
N SER A 604 -2.76 -23.74 22.88
CA SER A 604 -2.44 -25.11 22.51
C SER A 604 -0.92 -25.24 22.31
N GLY A 605 -0.33 -26.25 22.99
CA GLY A 605 1.13 -26.40 23.04
C GLY A 605 1.82 -25.46 24.05
N SER A 606 3.13 -25.54 24.10
CA SER A 606 3.96 -24.76 25.04
C SER A 606 4.22 -23.38 24.51
N THR A 607 4.32 -22.38 25.40
CA THR A 607 4.78 -21.02 25.01
C THR A 607 6.23 -21.12 24.52
N TYR A 608 6.49 -20.53 23.37
CA TYR A 608 7.84 -20.39 22.81
C TYR A 608 8.51 -19.13 23.35
N SER A 609 9.71 -19.29 23.91
CA SER A 609 10.56 -18.15 24.27
C SER A 609 11.24 -17.62 23.01
N ASP A 610 10.71 -16.53 22.48
CA ASP A 610 10.96 -16.06 21.13
C ASP A 610 11.77 -14.75 21.13
N SER A 611 13.05 -14.85 20.88
CA SER A 611 13.95 -13.72 20.66
C SER A 611 14.20 -13.43 19.16
N THR A 612 13.41 -14.05 18.26
CA THR A 612 13.60 -13.91 16.81
C THR A 612 13.30 -12.49 16.36
N VAL A 613 14.15 -11.97 15.48
CA VAL A 613 13.88 -10.74 14.72
C VAL A 613 13.29 -11.16 13.39
N TYR A 614 11.98 -10.96 13.21
CA TYR A 614 11.26 -11.34 12.01
C TYR A 614 11.43 -10.27 10.93
N THR A 615 12.30 -10.54 9.98
CA THR A 615 12.52 -9.66 8.82
C THR A 615 12.07 -10.39 7.57
N GLN A 616 11.02 -9.89 6.94
CA GLN A 616 10.48 -10.46 5.72
C GLN A 616 11.53 -10.38 4.60
N PRO A 617 12.00 -11.51 4.06
CA PRO A 617 13.12 -11.52 3.12
C PRO A 617 12.70 -11.21 1.69
N ASN A 618 11.44 -11.40 1.34
CA ASN A 618 10.85 -11.15 0.02
C ASN A 618 9.59 -10.30 0.14
N ASP A 619 9.17 -9.74 -0.98
CA ASP A 619 7.98 -8.91 -1.07
C ASP A 619 6.70 -9.77 -1.21
N ARG A 620 6.60 -10.86 -0.45
CA ARG A 620 5.41 -11.74 -0.47
C ARG A 620 5.27 -12.59 0.78
N PHE A 621 4.05 -13.03 1.03
CA PHE A 621 3.64 -13.98 2.05
C PHE A 621 2.70 -15.00 1.39
N ILE A 622 2.88 -16.28 1.65
CA ILE A 622 2.22 -17.36 0.92
C ILE A 622 1.15 -18.01 1.78
N LEU A 623 -0.02 -18.26 1.19
CA LEU A 623 -1.13 -19.01 1.76
C LEU A 623 -1.26 -20.32 1.00
N GLY A 624 -1.48 -21.42 1.72
CA GLY A 624 -1.82 -22.72 1.17
C GLY A 624 -0.66 -23.53 0.61
N GLY A 625 0.59 -23.16 0.88
CA GLY A 625 1.72 -23.98 0.40
C GLY A 625 3.08 -23.33 0.58
N TYR A 626 4.14 -24.08 0.24
CA TYR A 626 5.51 -23.56 0.16
C TYR A 626 5.80 -22.93 -1.20
N TYR A 627 6.78 -22.02 -1.23
CA TYR A 627 7.15 -21.25 -2.42
C TYR A 627 7.37 -22.12 -3.69
N ASN A 628 8.17 -23.18 -3.62
CA ASN A 628 8.54 -24.01 -4.78
C ASN A 628 8.30 -25.50 -4.55
N ASN A 629 7.39 -25.88 -3.67
CA ASN A 629 7.14 -27.29 -3.37
C ASN A 629 5.64 -27.55 -3.21
N ALA A 630 5.04 -28.17 -4.21
CA ALA A 630 3.61 -28.49 -4.21
C ALA A 630 3.26 -29.74 -3.42
N THR A 631 4.25 -30.47 -2.84
CA THR A 631 3.99 -31.69 -2.06
C THR A 631 3.22 -31.40 -0.77
N TYR A 632 3.32 -30.17 -0.28
CA TYR A 632 2.77 -29.72 0.99
C TYR A 632 1.65 -28.68 0.83
N ASP A 633 1.07 -28.60 -0.36
CA ASP A 633 -0.01 -27.66 -0.61
C ASP A 633 -1.26 -28.08 0.18
N PHE A 634 -1.91 -27.08 0.78
CA PHE A 634 -3.07 -27.25 1.63
C PHE A 634 -4.30 -27.66 0.82
N ASP A 635 -5.09 -28.60 1.36
CA ASP A 635 -6.39 -28.97 0.83
C ASP A 635 -7.47 -28.62 1.86
N GLY A 636 -8.24 -27.57 1.57
CA GLY A 636 -9.23 -27.06 2.51
C GLY A 636 -9.64 -25.63 2.24
N TYR A 637 -10.14 -24.99 3.27
CA TYR A 637 -10.68 -23.65 3.22
C TYR A 637 -10.01 -22.75 4.26
N ILE A 638 -9.69 -21.53 3.86
CA ILE A 638 -9.26 -20.44 4.76
C ILE A 638 -10.26 -19.30 4.64
N ASP A 639 -10.62 -18.73 5.80
CA ASP A 639 -11.56 -17.63 5.91
C ASP A 639 -11.05 -16.61 6.93
N GLU A 640 -11.39 -15.34 6.75
CA GLU A 640 -11.09 -14.26 7.70
C GLU A 640 -9.62 -14.21 8.11
N LEU A 641 -8.70 -14.00 7.18
CA LEU A 641 -7.28 -13.83 7.53
C LEU A 641 -7.00 -12.38 7.96
N ARG A 642 -6.45 -12.21 9.17
CA ARG A 642 -5.97 -10.94 9.69
C ARG A 642 -4.53 -11.04 10.19
N ILE A 643 -3.69 -10.08 9.78
CA ILE A 643 -2.32 -9.91 10.25
C ILE A 643 -2.21 -8.57 10.94
N SER A 644 -1.80 -8.55 12.20
CA SER A 644 -1.69 -7.34 13.02
C SER A 644 -0.30 -7.20 13.63
N LYS A 645 0.24 -5.98 13.66
CA LYS A 645 1.51 -5.63 14.31
C LYS A 645 1.29 -5.26 15.78
N MET A 646 0.61 -6.14 16.50
CA MET A 646 0.35 -6.06 17.92
C MET A 646 -0.05 -7.41 18.49
N ALA A 647 0.12 -7.60 19.79
CA ALA A 647 -0.41 -8.76 20.51
C ALA A 647 -1.90 -8.54 20.81
N ARG A 648 -2.79 -9.23 20.09
CA ARG A 648 -4.23 -9.20 20.37
C ARG A 648 -4.61 -10.12 21.53
N TYR A 649 -3.87 -11.21 21.72
CA TYR A 649 -4.20 -12.27 22.68
C TYR A 649 -2.97 -12.65 23.51
N THR A 650 -3.01 -12.39 24.80
CA THR A 650 -1.95 -12.81 25.73
C THR A 650 -2.36 -14.01 26.61
N ASN A 651 -3.67 -14.27 26.71
CA ASN A 651 -4.30 -15.34 27.46
C ASN A 651 -5.41 -15.99 26.62
N ASN A 652 -6.03 -17.06 27.13
CA ASN A 652 -7.21 -17.65 26.50
C ASN A 652 -8.31 -16.59 26.30
N PHE A 653 -9.01 -16.69 25.20
CA PHE A 653 -10.04 -15.73 24.77
C PHE A 653 -11.23 -16.45 24.12
N THR A 654 -12.33 -15.76 23.91
CA THR A 654 -13.43 -16.26 23.10
C THR A 654 -13.14 -15.95 21.63
N PRO A 655 -13.11 -16.95 20.73
CA PRO A 655 -12.92 -16.70 19.30
C PRO A 655 -13.94 -15.70 18.74
N PRO A 656 -13.58 -14.94 17.72
CA PRO A 656 -14.53 -14.08 17.02
C PRO A 656 -15.76 -14.86 16.55
N SER A 657 -16.94 -14.32 16.81
CA SER A 657 -18.25 -14.89 16.42
C SER A 657 -18.87 -14.16 15.22
N ALA A 658 -18.15 -13.21 14.64
CA ALA A 658 -18.52 -12.44 13.47
C ALA A 658 -17.25 -12.16 12.64
N PRO A 659 -17.37 -11.72 11.39
CA PRO A 659 -16.24 -11.26 10.58
C PRO A 659 -15.38 -10.25 11.34
N PHE A 660 -14.08 -10.21 11.05
CA PHE A 660 -13.20 -9.21 11.62
C PHE A 660 -13.65 -7.79 11.21
N ALA A 661 -13.42 -6.83 12.09
CA ALA A 661 -13.70 -5.45 11.77
C ALA A 661 -12.74 -4.93 10.67
N ASP A 662 -13.26 -4.25 9.67
CA ASP A 662 -12.53 -3.71 8.51
C ASP A 662 -12.36 -2.19 8.56
N LYS A 663 -12.67 -1.58 9.69
CA LYS A 663 -12.49 -0.15 9.96
C LYS A 663 -12.23 0.13 11.43
N GLY A 664 -11.67 1.30 11.72
CA GLY A 664 -11.60 1.88 13.05
C GLY A 664 -12.96 2.45 13.54
N GLN A 665 -13.00 2.95 14.76
CA GLN A 665 -14.16 3.63 15.32
C GLN A 665 -14.32 5.05 14.76
#